data_67dc0a1deeee325752ec924e3b2f3508
#
_entry.id   67dc0a1deeee325752ec924e3b2f3508
#
_cell.length_a   1.000
_cell.length_b   1.000
_cell.length_c   1.000
_cell.angle_alpha   90.00
_cell.angle_beta   90.00
_cell.angle_gamma   90.00
#
_symmetry.space_group_name_H-M   'P 1'
#
loop_
_entity.id
_entity.type
_entity.pdbx_description
1 polymer ?
#
loop_
_entity_poly.entity_id
_entity_poly.type
_entity_poly.pdbx_seq_one_letter_code
_entity_poly.pdbx_strand_id
1 'polypeptide(L)'
;FQAEDGIRDQPRSRGLGDVYKRQDLELYLKSSFFSDVALSPDGKHLAFQSKSDEFTEGLLVARTDDFLDPKKGLEKATVAKAALENSGDDVLRVKELFLCRFNWVSNSLILVEICGKNFDRLRGEIFTALGVFKLFNIETKEFKNFLYPLEPAPKKGSMTFADRYRPATFISKYDDESILMSVAENKRGFRYAHLRRVFFDKRGVKPNGTDLYVSKQPCQFKVGYKANSACNIPYIFILDKDKKPALTFSSDLDGVYAHYADDKTTKIDIDLEDYTPFAIKDDLLWMYGVSGIGAHNVSLLNLKTKKIQKAVPSDCHSVISAMNSLNEATPYAIDMECDGKKEIIYFDQEKRDAQILSQLAPSFPDKNISLGNWTDKNDKAIFSVSDSSVVSEFFMLDLTKGTLIPIGRTSNVPKDKLHKMVSKKFKTRDGETIYGFLTLPKGEVKRLIVYIHGGPYGIRDYDQYDFSEQYLASKGAAVLKVNYRGSGGYGKNFMEDAYKEWGGTLLNDIADATIAVQKELGIGRSQTCAFGASYGGYAALGMAYKHSDLYECVAGGMGVYDMKILRDGSDESIYTYQDDYEETAEKFWGDDQAQLVDFSPVFNADKMNSRILMWHGLQDPISPIVHLELMKEALDKNNVPYQAFTMSKLGHTFGEKEDIKAHLPVLKDFLFDEL
;
A
#
# COMPACT_ATOMS: atom_id res chain seq x y z
N PHE A 1 26.78 -13.05 24.46
CA PHE A 1 28.06 -12.52 23.98
C PHE A 1 28.59 -13.48 22.90
N GLN A 2 28.83 -13.00 21.71
CA GLN A 2 29.27 -13.65 20.46
C GLN A 2 28.12 -13.93 19.48
N ALA A 3 27.73 -12.91 18.72
CA ALA A 3 26.90 -13.01 17.53
C ALA A 3 27.30 -11.96 16.48
N GLU A 4 28.60 -11.85 16.19
CA GLU A 4 29.11 -11.02 15.10
C GLU A 4 29.76 -11.82 13.96
N ASP A 5 29.77 -13.14 14.00
CA ASP A 5 30.63 -13.94 13.11
C ASP A 5 29.92 -14.64 11.93
N GLY A 6 28.61 -14.52 11.78
CA GLY A 6 27.86 -15.22 10.70
C GLY A 6 28.09 -14.73 9.26
N ILE A 7 28.70 -13.57 9.06
CA ILE A 7 28.95 -12.99 7.71
C ILE A 7 30.44 -12.94 7.35
N ARG A 8 31.36 -13.22 8.28
CA ARG A 8 32.83 -13.05 8.05
C ARG A 8 33.56 -14.20 7.36
N ASP A 9 33.00 -15.39 7.27
CA ASP A 9 33.66 -16.56 6.70
C ASP A 9 33.19 -17.01 5.32
N GLN A 10 32.86 -16.05 4.43
CA GLN A 10 32.78 -16.38 3.01
C GLN A 10 34.17 -16.18 2.33
N PRO A 11 34.63 -17.15 1.54
CA PRO A 11 35.98 -17.08 0.92
C PRO A 11 36.13 -15.84 0.03
N ARG A 12 37.16 -15.08 0.22
CA ARG A 12 37.55 -13.94 -0.60
C ARG A 12 38.03 -14.38 -1.99
N SER A 13 37.08 -14.72 -2.87
CA SER A 13 37.34 -14.77 -4.32
C SER A 13 36.13 -14.25 -5.07
N ARG A 14 35.78 -12.99 -4.85
CA ARG A 14 34.70 -12.31 -5.60
C ARG A 14 35.31 -11.64 -6.82
N GLY A 15 35.26 -12.34 -7.96
CA GLY A 15 35.71 -11.84 -9.25
C GLY A 15 34.68 -10.92 -9.92
N LEU A 16 35.02 -10.38 -11.09
CA LEU A 16 34.20 -9.54 -11.96
C LEU A 16 32.73 -9.99 -12.13
N GLY A 17 32.43 -11.28 -11.93
CA GLY A 17 31.07 -11.82 -11.99
C GLY A 17 30.08 -11.23 -10.95
N ASP A 18 30.55 -10.89 -9.73
CA ASP A 18 29.70 -10.33 -8.68
C ASP A 18 29.31 -8.88 -8.98
N VAL A 19 30.15 -8.14 -9.69
CA VAL A 19 29.85 -6.77 -10.13
C VAL A 19 28.78 -6.76 -11.19
N TYR A 20 28.80 -7.70 -12.15
CA TYR A 20 27.78 -7.83 -13.18
C TYR A 20 26.45 -8.33 -12.61
N LYS A 21 26.45 -9.25 -11.64
CA LYS A 21 25.22 -9.73 -10.95
C LYS A 21 24.51 -8.59 -10.20
N ARG A 22 25.26 -7.66 -9.59
CA ARG A 22 24.70 -6.49 -8.91
C ARG A 22 24.12 -5.44 -9.87
N GLN A 23 24.77 -5.24 -11.02
CA GLN A 23 24.29 -4.29 -12.04
C GLN A 23 22.91 -4.69 -12.60
N ASP A 24 22.64 -5.99 -12.76
CA ASP A 24 21.34 -6.47 -13.24
C ASP A 24 20.21 -6.19 -12.23
N LEU A 25 20.44 -6.40 -10.93
CA LEU A 25 19.46 -6.08 -9.89
C LEU A 25 19.20 -4.58 -9.79
N GLU A 26 20.26 -3.77 -9.86
CA GLU A 26 20.13 -2.31 -9.84
C GLU A 26 19.25 -1.79 -10.96
N LEU A 27 19.19 -2.47 -12.11
CA LEU A 27 18.31 -2.10 -13.19
C LEU A 27 16.84 -2.11 -12.74
N TYR A 28 16.41 -3.14 -12.00
CA TYR A 28 15.02 -3.28 -11.53
C TYR A 28 14.71 -2.42 -10.30
N LEU A 29 15.71 -2.08 -9.50
CA LEU A 29 15.60 -1.20 -8.34
C LEU A 29 15.70 0.29 -8.70
N LYS A 30 16.13 0.62 -9.91
CA LYS A 30 16.18 2.02 -10.38
C LYS A 30 14.77 2.58 -10.46
N SER A 31 14.35 3.28 -9.40
CA SER A 31 13.22 4.18 -9.50
C SER A 31 13.52 5.23 -10.57
N SER A 32 12.51 5.62 -11.30
CA SER A 32 12.63 6.74 -12.21
C SER A 32 12.50 8.05 -11.47
N PHE A 33 12.72 9.14 -12.21
CA PHE A 33 12.56 10.51 -11.74
C PHE A 33 11.12 10.88 -11.35
N PHE A 34 10.12 10.02 -11.60
CA PHE A 34 8.72 10.35 -11.42
C PHE A 34 8.02 9.36 -10.50
N SER A 35 7.47 9.83 -9.40
CA SER A 35 6.54 9.05 -8.59
C SER A 35 5.12 9.61 -8.61
N ASP A 36 4.97 10.90 -8.90
CA ASP A 36 3.70 11.59 -9.00
C ASP A 36 3.84 12.80 -9.94
N VAL A 37 2.80 13.15 -10.70
CA VAL A 37 2.82 14.22 -11.70
C VAL A 37 1.52 15.01 -11.63
N ALA A 38 1.60 16.34 -11.65
CA ALA A 38 0.44 17.21 -11.73
C ALA A 38 0.69 18.45 -12.58
N LEU A 39 -0.34 18.89 -13.32
CA LEU A 39 -0.36 20.14 -14.08
C LEU A 39 -0.71 21.32 -13.18
N SER A 40 -0.09 22.48 -13.43
CA SER A 40 -0.59 23.74 -12.87
C SER A 40 -2.00 24.05 -13.38
N PRO A 41 -2.81 24.82 -12.64
CA PRO A 41 -4.18 25.17 -13.06
C PRO A 41 -4.26 25.82 -14.44
N ASP A 42 -3.26 26.63 -14.82
CA ASP A 42 -3.16 27.26 -16.15
C ASP A 42 -2.51 26.37 -17.22
N GLY A 43 -2.04 25.18 -16.85
CA GLY A 43 -1.40 24.20 -17.73
C GLY A 43 0.00 24.56 -18.23
N LYS A 44 0.63 25.61 -17.67
CA LYS A 44 1.96 26.06 -18.12
C LYS A 44 3.12 25.37 -17.45
N HIS A 45 2.87 24.70 -16.30
CA HIS A 45 3.88 24.02 -15.53
C HIS A 45 3.46 22.59 -15.19
N LEU A 46 4.45 21.72 -15.09
CA LEU A 46 4.36 20.38 -14.52
C LEU A 46 5.12 20.36 -13.20
N ALA A 47 4.52 19.80 -12.18
CA ALA A 47 5.20 19.46 -10.94
C ALA A 47 5.25 17.95 -10.81
N PHE A 48 6.35 17.43 -10.31
CA PHE A 48 6.53 15.99 -10.08
C PHE A 48 7.48 15.73 -8.93
N GLN A 49 7.23 14.62 -8.24
CA GLN A 49 8.08 14.14 -7.17
C GLN A 49 9.17 13.26 -7.75
N SER A 50 10.44 13.50 -7.38
CA SER A 50 11.58 12.71 -7.80
C SER A 50 12.13 11.89 -6.64
N LYS A 51 12.46 10.62 -6.93
CA LYS A 51 13.04 9.64 -5.99
C LYS A 51 14.23 8.89 -6.60
N SER A 52 15.05 9.50 -7.45
CA SER A 52 16.17 8.81 -8.06
C SER A 52 17.49 9.05 -7.33
N ASP A 53 18.41 8.07 -7.41
CA ASP A 53 19.75 8.19 -6.84
C ASP A 53 20.58 9.29 -7.53
N GLU A 54 20.22 9.70 -8.74
CA GLU A 54 20.88 10.75 -9.52
C GLU A 54 20.29 12.14 -9.25
N PHE A 55 19.03 12.21 -8.76
CA PHE A 55 18.38 13.45 -8.34
C PHE A 55 17.94 13.31 -6.90
N THR A 56 18.31 14.30 -6.14
CA THR A 56 17.91 14.38 -4.73
C THR A 56 16.38 14.33 -4.60
N GLU A 57 15.87 13.52 -3.68
CA GLU A 57 14.44 13.47 -3.33
C GLU A 57 13.89 14.88 -3.15
N GLY A 58 12.85 15.24 -3.91
CA GLY A 58 12.30 16.56 -3.86
C GLY A 58 11.18 16.81 -4.87
N LEU A 59 10.62 17.99 -4.80
CA LEU A 59 9.66 18.50 -5.77
C LEU A 59 10.43 19.15 -6.93
N LEU A 60 10.14 18.70 -8.13
CA LEU A 60 10.64 19.27 -9.37
C LEU A 60 9.51 20.01 -10.08
N VAL A 61 9.79 21.20 -10.60
CA VAL A 61 8.85 22.00 -11.38
C VAL A 61 9.50 22.44 -12.69
N ALA A 62 8.81 22.17 -13.78
CA ALA A 62 9.26 22.56 -15.12
C ALA A 62 8.13 23.16 -15.96
N ARG A 63 8.47 23.89 -17.01
CA ARG A 63 7.48 24.37 -17.97
C ARG A 63 6.95 23.23 -18.82
N THR A 64 5.66 23.19 -19.04
CA THR A 64 5.01 22.15 -19.86
C THR A 64 5.60 22.08 -21.27
N ASP A 65 5.91 23.22 -21.88
CA ASP A 65 6.48 23.28 -23.23
C ASP A 65 7.88 22.63 -23.34
N ASP A 66 8.66 22.62 -22.25
CA ASP A 66 9.98 22.00 -22.22
C ASP A 66 9.87 20.46 -22.25
N PHE A 67 8.74 19.88 -21.85
CA PHE A 67 8.46 18.43 -21.89
C PHE A 67 8.01 17.89 -23.25
N LEU A 68 7.96 18.70 -24.28
CA LEU A 68 7.92 18.22 -25.67
C LEU A 68 9.18 17.38 -26.00
N ASP A 69 10.28 17.63 -25.26
CA ASP A 69 11.47 16.79 -25.18
C ASP A 69 11.73 16.48 -23.68
N PRO A 70 11.35 15.28 -23.19
CA PRO A 70 11.43 14.95 -21.76
C PRO A 70 12.83 15.10 -21.15
N LYS A 71 13.91 14.85 -21.90
CA LYS A 71 15.29 15.05 -21.41
C LYS A 71 15.57 16.52 -21.14
N LYS A 72 15.21 17.39 -22.07
CA LYS A 72 15.38 18.85 -21.90
C LYS A 72 14.49 19.41 -20.82
N GLY A 73 13.29 18.86 -20.64
CA GLY A 73 12.37 19.26 -19.57
C GLY A 73 12.96 19.01 -18.20
N LEU A 74 13.60 17.87 -17.99
CA LEU A 74 14.27 17.52 -16.73
C LEU A 74 15.50 18.40 -16.45
N GLU A 75 16.34 18.65 -17.43
CA GLU A 75 17.54 19.49 -17.27
C GLU A 75 17.19 20.95 -16.87
N LYS A 76 16.00 21.43 -17.26
CA LYS A 76 15.53 22.78 -16.95
C LYS A 76 14.64 22.84 -15.69
N ALA A 77 14.33 21.70 -15.10
CA ALA A 77 13.46 21.65 -13.92
C ALA A 77 14.10 22.36 -12.71
N THR A 78 13.29 23.11 -11.99
CA THR A 78 13.71 23.72 -10.72
C THR A 78 13.56 22.70 -9.61
N VAL A 79 14.65 22.43 -8.89
CA VAL A 79 14.67 21.52 -7.74
C VAL A 79 14.32 22.28 -6.46
N ALA A 80 13.29 21.82 -5.75
CA ALA A 80 12.82 22.44 -4.51
C ALA A 80 13.30 21.75 -3.22
N LYS A 81 14.38 20.95 -3.28
CA LYS A 81 14.88 20.17 -2.14
C LYS A 81 15.56 21.00 -1.05
N ALA A 82 16.42 21.93 -1.43
CA ALA A 82 17.31 22.65 -0.49
C ALA A 82 16.57 23.43 0.61
N ALA A 83 15.28 23.71 0.41
CA ALA A 83 14.49 24.45 1.38
C ALA A 83 13.85 23.59 2.48
N LEU A 84 13.83 22.25 2.32
CA LEU A 84 13.40 21.35 3.41
C LEU A 84 14.49 21.19 4.47
N GLU A 85 15.77 21.23 4.07
CA GLU A 85 16.92 21.05 4.95
C GLU A 85 17.20 22.29 5.82
N ASN A 86 16.88 23.50 5.35
CA ASN A 86 17.18 24.79 6.02
C ASN A 86 16.03 25.33 6.87
N SER A 87 14.95 24.62 7.05
CA SER A 87 13.75 25.18 7.72
C SER A 87 13.82 25.21 9.24
N GLY A 88 15.00 24.98 9.88
CA GLY A 88 15.29 25.32 11.27
C GLY A 88 14.19 24.98 12.32
N ASP A 89 13.31 24.03 12.02
CA ASP A 89 12.23 23.65 12.91
C ASP A 89 12.76 22.68 13.98
N ASP A 90 13.35 23.24 15.04
CA ASP A 90 13.62 22.54 16.31
C ASP A 90 12.38 21.86 16.93
N VAL A 91 11.22 22.06 16.31
CA VAL A 91 9.92 21.60 16.79
C VAL A 91 9.63 20.15 16.34
N LEU A 92 10.06 19.79 15.15
CA LEU A 92 9.93 18.42 14.65
C LEU A 92 11.22 17.65 14.95
N ARG A 93 11.32 17.03 16.08
CA ARG A 93 12.47 16.15 16.46
C ARG A 93 12.61 14.91 15.55
N VAL A 94 12.38 15.08 14.26
CA VAL A 94 12.43 14.04 13.24
C VAL A 94 13.77 14.14 12.54
N LYS A 95 14.49 13.04 12.47
CA LYS A 95 15.86 13.00 11.92
C LYS A 95 15.93 13.34 10.44
N GLU A 96 14.88 13.00 9.66
CA GLU A 96 14.84 13.21 8.21
C GLU A 96 13.41 13.60 7.79
N LEU A 97 13.30 14.65 6.98
CA LEU A 97 12.04 15.14 6.43
C LEU A 97 11.98 14.82 4.93
N PHE A 98 10.82 14.33 4.50
CA PHE A 98 10.55 13.95 3.12
C PHE A 98 9.29 14.63 2.61
N LEU A 99 9.19 14.77 1.31
CA LEU A 99 7.98 15.19 0.63
C LEU A 99 7.10 13.94 0.39
N CYS A 100 5.89 13.92 0.97
CA CYS A 100 4.95 12.83 0.79
C CYS A 100 4.02 13.02 -0.39
N ARG A 101 3.38 14.17 -0.45
CA ARG A 101 2.39 14.52 -1.47
C ARG A 101 2.50 15.99 -1.80
N PHE A 102 2.04 16.35 -2.99
CA PHE A 102 1.91 17.73 -3.37
C PHE A 102 0.64 17.98 -4.17
N ASN A 103 0.14 19.22 -4.10
CA ASN A 103 -1.05 19.65 -4.84
C ASN A 103 -0.88 21.09 -5.31
N TRP A 104 -1.18 21.38 -6.55
CA TRP A 104 -1.31 22.73 -7.02
C TRP A 104 -2.50 23.42 -6.35
N VAL A 105 -2.27 24.57 -5.74
CA VAL A 105 -3.32 25.38 -5.12
C VAL A 105 -3.58 26.70 -5.88
N SER A 106 -2.59 27.16 -6.66
CA SER A 106 -2.75 28.24 -7.64
C SER A 106 -1.73 28.04 -8.76
N ASN A 107 -1.70 28.96 -9.75
CA ASN A 107 -0.74 28.92 -10.87
C ASN A 107 0.73 29.04 -10.43
N SER A 108 0.98 29.57 -9.24
CA SER A 108 2.33 29.78 -8.72
C SER A 108 2.62 29.13 -7.37
N LEU A 109 1.63 28.48 -6.75
CA LEU A 109 1.77 27.88 -5.42
C LEU A 109 1.44 26.39 -5.42
N ILE A 110 2.32 25.62 -4.79
CA ILE A 110 2.17 24.20 -4.58
C ILE A 110 2.12 23.93 -3.07
N LEU A 111 1.07 23.27 -2.59
CA LEU A 111 0.97 22.74 -1.24
C LEU A 111 1.72 21.43 -1.18
N VAL A 112 2.64 21.31 -0.24
CA VAL A 112 3.47 20.12 -0.03
C VAL A 112 3.21 19.56 1.35
N GLU A 113 2.85 18.29 1.43
CA GLU A 113 2.73 17.54 2.68
C GLU A 113 4.08 16.94 3.04
N ILE A 114 4.49 17.15 4.30
CA ILE A 114 5.77 16.69 4.82
C ILE A 114 5.58 15.41 5.61
N CYS A 115 6.42 14.42 5.31
CA CYS A 115 6.59 13.21 6.08
C CYS A 115 7.89 13.23 6.86
N GLY A 116 7.90 12.49 7.95
CA GLY A 116 9.10 12.23 8.71
C GLY A 116 9.41 10.74 8.79
N LYS A 117 10.71 10.43 8.86
CA LYS A 117 11.17 9.10 9.19
C LYS A 117 11.04 8.95 10.71
N ASN A 118 10.08 8.15 11.14
CA ASN A 118 9.84 7.82 12.53
C ASN A 118 10.22 6.36 12.78
N PHE A 119 10.72 6.09 13.97
CA PHE A 119 10.83 4.72 14.44
C PHE A 119 9.53 4.38 15.19
N ASP A 120 8.69 3.60 14.54
CA ASP A 120 7.55 2.97 15.19
C ASP A 120 8.06 1.68 15.84
N ARG A 121 7.76 1.49 17.14
CA ARG A 121 8.17 0.27 17.85
C ARG A 121 7.59 -1.01 17.22
N LEU A 122 6.57 -0.85 16.38
CA LEU A 122 5.77 -1.90 15.78
C LEU A 122 6.20 -2.27 14.37
N ARG A 123 6.65 -1.28 13.60
CA ARG A 123 6.90 -1.41 12.15
C ARG A 123 8.34 -1.13 11.76
N GLY A 124 9.20 -0.82 12.74
CA GLY A 124 10.54 -0.35 12.46
C GLY A 124 10.57 1.11 11.97
N GLU A 125 11.47 1.44 11.07
CA GLU A 125 11.49 2.77 10.45
C GLU A 125 10.31 2.93 9.48
N ILE A 126 9.40 3.84 9.80
CA ILE A 126 8.24 4.16 8.97
C ILE A 126 8.26 5.63 8.54
N PHE A 127 7.74 5.86 7.33
CA PHE A 127 7.46 7.20 6.84
C PHE A 127 6.01 7.56 7.20
N THR A 128 5.83 8.51 8.09
CA THR A 128 4.50 8.98 8.48
C THR A 128 4.26 10.39 8.02
N ALA A 129 3.05 10.63 7.48
CA ALA A 129 2.56 11.98 7.26
C ALA A 129 2.48 12.71 8.61
N LEU A 130 3.18 13.82 8.75
CA LEU A 130 3.26 14.57 9.99
C LEU A 130 2.07 15.54 10.17
N GLY A 131 1.16 15.61 9.18
CA GLY A 131 0.11 16.64 9.13
C GLY A 131 0.68 18.07 9.01
N VAL A 132 1.93 18.17 8.58
CA VAL A 132 2.64 19.43 8.36
C VAL A 132 2.67 19.70 6.87
N PHE A 133 2.31 20.92 6.51
CA PHE A 133 2.29 21.36 5.12
C PHE A 133 3.20 22.55 4.92
N LYS A 134 3.77 22.67 3.73
CA LYS A 134 4.52 23.83 3.26
C LYS A 134 3.94 24.32 1.95
N LEU A 135 4.00 25.62 1.71
CA LEU A 135 3.70 26.22 0.41
C LEU A 135 5.00 26.50 -0.32
N PHE A 136 5.15 25.91 -1.49
CA PHE A 136 6.23 26.23 -2.42
C PHE A 136 5.76 27.25 -3.46
N ASN A 137 6.46 28.36 -3.56
CA ASN A 137 6.22 29.37 -4.59
C ASN A 137 7.21 29.15 -5.73
N ILE A 138 6.71 28.83 -6.93
CA ILE A 138 7.54 28.54 -8.11
C ILE A 138 8.26 29.78 -8.68
N GLU A 139 7.75 30.99 -8.44
CA GLU A 139 8.32 32.25 -8.91
C GLU A 139 9.52 32.65 -8.04
N THR A 140 9.35 32.63 -6.71
CA THR A 140 10.41 32.99 -5.75
C THR A 140 11.33 31.83 -5.40
N LYS A 141 10.94 30.60 -5.71
CA LYS A 141 11.63 29.33 -5.36
C LYS A 141 11.79 29.13 -3.84
N GLU A 142 10.90 29.69 -3.05
CA GLU A 142 10.92 29.62 -1.61
C GLU A 142 9.80 28.76 -1.05
N PHE A 143 10.11 28.03 0.02
CA PHE A 143 9.11 27.39 0.87
C PHE A 143 8.68 28.34 1.98
N LYS A 144 7.37 28.38 2.24
CA LYS A 144 6.79 29.03 3.40
C LYS A 144 6.07 27.98 4.26
N ASN A 145 6.24 28.10 5.56
CA ASN A 145 5.56 27.22 6.50
C ASN A 145 4.05 27.44 6.38
N PHE A 146 3.34 26.36 6.06
CA PHE A 146 1.90 26.26 6.10
C PHE A 146 1.53 25.47 7.35
N LEU A 147 2.07 25.88 8.50
CA LEU A 147 1.61 25.37 9.77
C LEU A 147 0.24 25.98 10.00
N TYR A 148 -0.76 25.14 10.12
CA TYR A 148 -2.04 25.57 10.63
C TYR A 148 -1.80 26.10 12.07
N PRO A 149 -2.04 27.40 12.34
CA PRO A 149 -1.73 27.95 13.65
C PRO A 149 -2.59 27.24 14.69
N LEU A 150 -1.96 26.49 15.57
CA LEU A 150 -2.54 26.19 16.86
C LEU A 150 -2.78 27.52 17.53
N GLU A 151 -4.02 27.81 17.99
CA GLU A 151 -4.26 28.91 18.90
C GLU A 151 -3.38 28.74 20.14
N PRO A 152 -3.10 29.83 20.82
CA PRO A 152 -1.77 30.30 21.18
C PRO A 152 -0.89 29.17 21.71
N ALA A 153 0.39 29.22 21.37
CA ALA A 153 1.38 28.24 21.79
C ALA A 153 1.17 27.85 23.28
N PRO A 154 0.97 26.55 23.57
CA PRO A 154 0.75 26.13 24.96
C PRO A 154 1.93 26.54 25.80
N LYS A 155 1.64 27.03 27.03
CA LYS A 155 2.66 27.44 27.99
C LYS A 155 3.67 26.31 28.19
N LYS A 156 4.96 26.67 28.14
CA LYS A 156 6.08 25.73 28.33
C LYS A 156 5.80 24.76 29.50
N GLY A 157 5.81 23.47 29.23
CA GLY A 157 6.08 22.48 30.27
C GLY A 157 5.33 21.16 30.32
N SER A 158 4.28 20.91 29.52
CA SER A 158 3.46 19.71 29.79
C SER A 158 2.80 18.99 28.62
N MET A 159 3.26 19.15 27.38
CA MET A 159 2.55 18.54 26.25
C MET A 159 3.44 17.65 25.40
N THR A 160 2.93 16.48 25.02
CA THR A 160 3.55 15.57 24.05
C THR A 160 3.49 16.15 22.63
N PHE A 161 4.26 15.60 21.71
CA PHE A 161 4.26 15.99 20.29
C PHE A 161 2.85 15.92 19.67
N ALA A 162 2.08 14.88 19.99
CA ALA A 162 0.70 14.69 19.53
C ALA A 162 -0.26 15.81 20.01
N ASP A 163 0.05 16.47 21.12
CA ASP A 163 -0.77 17.56 21.66
C ASP A 163 -0.47 18.90 20.97
N ARG A 164 0.66 19.02 20.27
CA ARG A 164 1.12 20.26 19.62
C ARG A 164 0.68 20.37 18.17
N TYR A 165 0.44 19.24 17.51
CA TYR A 165 0.08 19.21 16.10
C TYR A 165 -1.33 18.68 15.93
N ARG A 166 -2.16 19.46 15.26
CA ARG A 166 -3.49 19.00 14.84
C ARG A 166 -3.31 18.21 13.55
N PRO A 167 -3.67 16.93 13.50
CA PRO A 167 -3.67 16.22 12.24
C PRO A 167 -4.60 16.95 11.26
N ALA A 168 -4.03 17.38 10.17
CA ALA A 168 -4.76 18.03 9.10
C ALA A 168 -4.59 17.20 7.82
N THR A 169 -5.64 17.14 7.02
CA THR A 169 -5.62 16.45 5.73
C THR A 169 -6.12 17.40 4.65
N PHE A 170 -5.38 17.54 3.58
CA PHE A 170 -5.82 18.27 2.40
C PHE A 170 -6.97 17.50 1.74
N ILE A 171 -8.07 18.19 1.45
CA ILE A 171 -9.23 17.61 0.78
C ILE A 171 -9.28 18.05 -0.67
N SER A 172 -9.29 19.36 -0.92
CA SER A 172 -9.33 19.89 -2.28
C SER A 172 -8.94 21.37 -2.34
N LYS A 173 -8.61 21.88 -3.53
CA LYS A 173 -8.62 23.29 -3.83
C LYS A 173 -10.08 23.80 -3.73
N TYR A 174 -10.32 24.91 -3.04
CA TYR A 174 -11.63 25.53 -2.97
C TYR A 174 -11.77 26.58 -4.10
N ASP A 175 -10.85 27.52 -4.14
CA ASP A 175 -10.67 28.53 -5.18
C ASP A 175 -9.19 28.94 -5.29
N ASP A 176 -8.89 30.01 -6.02
CA ASP A 176 -7.50 30.47 -6.24
C ASP A 176 -6.82 31.06 -4.99
N GLU A 177 -7.56 31.33 -3.93
CA GLU A 177 -7.06 31.93 -2.69
C GLU A 177 -7.29 31.02 -1.45
N SER A 178 -7.89 29.86 -1.63
CA SER A 178 -8.23 28.99 -0.51
C SER A 178 -8.32 27.51 -0.86
N ILE A 179 -8.11 26.69 0.16
CA ILE A 179 -8.22 25.21 0.12
C ILE A 179 -9.16 24.71 1.21
N LEU A 180 -9.66 23.50 1.03
CA LEU A 180 -10.39 22.75 2.06
C LEU A 180 -9.45 21.78 2.76
N MET A 181 -9.49 21.82 4.07
CA MET A 181 -8.77 20.89 4.93
C MET A 181 -9.71 20.28 5.97
N SER A 182 -9.56 18.99 6.21
CA SER A 182 -10.07 18.35 7.41
C SER A 182 -9.06 18.59 8.54
N VAL A 183 -9.54 19.07 9.68
CA VAL A 183 -8.69 19.38 10.84
C VAL A 183 -9.31 18.76 12.08
N ALA A 184 -8.53 18.02 12.86
CA ALA A 184 -8.96 17.54 14.17
C ALA A 184 -8.55 18.53 15.26
N GLU A 185 -9.49 18.96 16.09
CA GLU A 185 -9.25 19.85 17.22
C GLU A 185 -9.55 19.17 18.55
N ASN A 186 -8.59 19.22 19.49
CA ASN A 186 -8.79 18.73 20.84
C ASN A 186 -9.16 19.91 21.77
N LYS A 187 -10.34 19.85 22.39
CA LYS A 187 -10.83 20.89 23.29
C LYS A 187 -11.48 20.27 24.53
N ARG A 188 -10.92 20.56 25.73
CA ARG A 188 -11.44 20.08 27.02
C ARG A 188 -11.62 18.56 27.12
N GLY A 189 -10.68 17.77 26.56
CA GLY A 189 -10.78 16.30 26.58
C GLY A 189 -11.68 15.69 25.51
N PHE A 190 -12.14 16.49 24.56
CA PHE A 190 -12.91 16.04 23.40
C PHE A 190 -12.21 16.37 22.10
N ARG A 191 -12.31 15.50 21.13
CA ARG A 191 -11.82 15.70 19.76
C ARG A 191 -12.97 16.06 18.84
N TYR A 192 -12.81 17.16 18.11
CA TYR A 192 -13.75 17.67 17.11
C TYR A 192 -13.13 17.54 15.73
N ALA A 193 -13.95 17.22 14.73
CA ALA A 193 -13.57 17.34 13.33
C ALA A 193 -14.10 18.64 12.74
N HIS A 194 -13.26 19.31 12.00
CA HIS A 194 -13.60 20.52 11.27
C HIS A 194 -13.34 20.32 9.79
N LEU A 195 -14.29 20.72 8.95
CA LEU A 195 -14.01 21.04 7.55
C LEU A 195 -13.76 22.53 7.48
N ARG A 196 -12.53 22.91 7.16
CA ARG A 196 -12.10 24.30 7.22
C ARG A 196 -11.63 24.78 5.88
N ARG A 197 -12.14 25.96 5.47
CA ARG A 197 -11.63 26.72 4.36
C ARG A 197 -10.44 27.55 4.86
N VAL A 198 -9.25 27.27 4.35
CA VAL A 198 -8.00 27.90 4.74
C VAL A 198 -7.55 28.81 3.62
N PHE A 199 -7.36 30.09 3.93
CA PHE A 199 -6.95 31.10 2.95
C PHE A 199 -5.42 31.23 2.89
N PHE A 200 -4.90 31.51 1.71
CA PHE A 200 -3.48 31.77 1.48
C PHE A 200 -3.29 32.94 0.50
N ASP A 201 -2.10 33.51 0.49
CA ASP A 201 -1.64 34.46 -0.51
C ASP A 201 -0.15 34.20 -0.82
N LYS A 202 0.45 35.06 -1.66
CA LYS A 202 1.88 34.94 -2.01
C LYS A 202 2.84 34.99 -0.81
N ARG A 203 2.38 35.43 0.36
CA ARG A 203 3.15 35.53 1.61
C ARG A 203 2.98 34.33 2.54
N GLY A 204 2.03 33.43 2.26
CA GLY A 204 1.74 32.24 3.04
C GLY A 204 0.28 32.16 3.47
N VAL A 205 0.00 31.39 4.53
CA VAL A 205 -1.35 31.19 5.07
C VAL A 205 -1.83 32.45 5.79
N LYS A 206 -3.07 32.82 5.52
CA LYS A 206 -3.78 33.81 6.31
C LYS A 206 -4.31 33.12 7.59
N PRO A 207 -4.13 33.72 8.79
CA PRO A 207 -4.44 33.04 10.05
C PRO A 207 -5.94 32.77 10.28
N ASN A 208 -6.83 33.36 9.50
CA ASN A 208 -8.27 33.28 9.68
C ASN A 208 -8.91 32.31 8.69
N GLY A 209 -8.88 31.01 8.98
CA GLY A 209 -9.70 30.03 8.28
C GLY A 209 -11.16 30.11 8.74
N THR A 210 -12.08 29.76 7.83
CA THR A 210 -13.53 29.68 8.15
C THR A 210 -13.94 28.23 8.24
N ASP A 211 -14.50 27.83 9.37
CA ASP A 211 -15.09 26.50 9.49
C ASP A 211 -16.38 26.44 8.69
N LEU A 212 -16.43 25.55 7.72
CA LEU A 212 -17.63 25.23 6.95
C LEU A 212 -18.47 24.17 7.68
N TYR A 213 -17.83 23.39 8.53
CA TYR A 213 -18.44 22.39 9.36
C TYR A 213 -17.63 22.14 10.62
N VAL A 214 -18.31 21.94 11.75
CA VAL A 214 -17.73 21.49 13.02
C VAL A 214 -18.58 20.33 13.50
N SER A 215 -17.95 19.21 13.86
CA SER A 215 -18.69 18.05 14.37
C SER A 215 -19.44 18.42 15.66
N LYS A 216 -20.74 18.10 15.70
CA LYS A 216 -21.60 18.41 16.86
C LYS A 216 -21.40 17.42 18.00
N GLN A 217 -21.00 16.20 17.70
CA GLN A 217 -20.67 15.18 18.70
C GLN A 217 -19.16 15.00 18.75
N PRO A 218 -18.52 15.51 19.78
CA PRO A 218 -17.10 15.30 20.00
C PRO A 218 -16.83 13.89 20.51
N CYS A 219 -15.77 13.31 20.06
CA CYS A 219 -15.23 12.08 20.62
C CYS A 219 -14.54 12.37 21.96
N GLN A 220 -14.88 11.67 23.03
CA GLN A 220 -14.26 11.87 24.33
C GLN A 220 -12.85 11.28 24.35
N PHE A 221 -11.85 12.15 24.57
CA PHE A 221 -10.45 11.76 24.70
C PHE A 221 -10.12 11.51 26.17
N LYS A 222 -9.92 10.25 26.55
CA LYS A 222 -9.34 9.94 27.88
C LYS A 222 -7.82 10.02 27.79
N VAL A 223 -7.24 10.94 28.55
CA VAL A 223 -5.79 11.01 28.73
C VAL A 223 -5.37 9.82 29.61
N GLY A 224 -4.78 8.81 28.99
CA GLY A 224 -4.27 7.60 29.64
C GLY A 224 -3.85 6.59 28.58
N TYR A 225 -3.01 5.62 28.96
CA TYR A 225 -2.40 4.63 28.07
C TYR A 225 -3.37 3.71 27.28
N LYS A 226 -4.67 3.89 27.46
CA LYS A 226 -5.72 3.23 26.65
C LYS A 226 -6.36 4.27 25.74
N ALA A 227 -5.81 4.42 24.54
CA ALA A 227 -6.51 5.10 23.47
C ALA A 227 -7.76 4.28 23.16
N ASN A 228 -8.94 4.78 23.58
CA ASN A 228 -10.20 4.16 23.17
C ASN A 228 -10.26 4.15 21.65
N SER A 229 -10.32 2.99 21.04
CA SER A 229 -10.45 2.77 19.59
C SER A 229 -11.63 3.55 18.98
N ALA A 230 -12.66 3.85 19.74
CA ALA A 230 -13.80 4.68 19.37
C ALA A 230 -13.46 6.11 18.89
N CYS A 231 -12.22 6.60 19.14
CA CYS A 231 -11.80 7.94 18.70
C CYS A 231 -10.92 7.95 17.44
N ASN A 232 -10.63 6.81 16.85
CA ASN A 232 -9.74 6.67 15.68
C ASN A 232 -10.46 6.68 14.33
N ILE A 233 -11.72 7.06 14.29
CA ILE A 233 -12.48 7.02 13.05
C ILE A 233 -12.10 8.21 12.18
N PRO A 234 -11.67 7.97 10.95
CA PRO A 234 -11.47 9.04 10.00
C PRO A 234 -12.80 9.74 9.78
N TYR A 235 -12.84 11.05 9.99
CA TYR A 235 -13.99 11.86 9.63
C TYR A 235 -14.08 11.90 8.11
N ILE A 236 -15.07 11.23 7.57
CA ILE A 236 -15.33 11.17 6.14
C ILE A 236 -16.24 12.33 5.79
N PHE A 237 -15.79 13.19 4.88
CA PHE A 237 -16.57 14.29 4.35
C PHE A 237 -16.95 13.99 2.90
N ILE A 238 -18.25 13.89 2.64
CA ILE A 238 -18.78 13.85 1.27
C ILE A 238 -19.26 15.25 0.94
N LEU A 239 -18.66 15.84 -0.08
CA LEU A 239 -18.96 17.21 -0.50
C LEU A 239 -20.00 17.21 -1.62
N ASP A 240 -20.83 18.24 -1.66
CA ASP A 240 -21.68 18.52 -2.80
C ASP A 240 -20.90 19.21 -3.95
N LYS A 241 -21.60 19.51 -5.04
CA LYS A 241 -21.04 20.22 -6.20
C LYS A 241 -20.47 21.60 -5.87
N ASP A 242 -20.96 22.23 -4.80
CA ASP A 242 -20.53 23.55 -4.32
C ASP A 242 -19.43 23.44 -3.26
N LYS A 243 -18.84 22.23 -3.11
CA LYS A 243 -17.80 21.89 -2.13
C LYS A 243 -18.21 22.12 -0.66
N LYS A 244 -19.51 22.03 -0.38
CA LYS A 244 -20.05 22.04 0.98
C LYS A 244 -20.23 20.61 1.48
N PRO A 245 -20.17 20.38 2.80
CA PRO A 245 -20.42 19.05 3.34
C PRO A 245 -21.88 18.65 3.09
N ALA A 246 -22.12 17.72 2.17
CA ALA A 246 -23.43 17.11 1.95
C ALA A 246 -23.74 16.08 3.04
N LEU A 247 -22.71 15.31 3.43
CA LEU A 247 -22.81 14.26 4.41
C LEU A 247 -21.46 14.09 5.13
N THR A 248 -21.50 13.87 6.42
CA THR A 248 -20.35 13.47 7.22
C THR A 248 -20.66 12.28 8.08
N PHE A 249 -19.65 11.53 8.49
CA PHE A 249 -19.84 10.35 9.33
C PHE A 249 -19.09 10.50 10.64
N SER A 250 -19.73 10.07 11.72
CA SER A 250 -19.09 9.82 13.01
C SER A 250 -19.49 8.45 13.52
N SER A 251 -18.72 7.88 14.41
CA SER A 251 -19.13 6.70 15.15
C SER A 251 -18.83 6.86 16.64
N ASP A 252 -19.52 6.07 17.45
CA ASP A 252 -19.30 5.89 18.87
C ASP A 252 -19.55 4.42 19.23
N LEU A 253 -19.57 4.10 20.53
CA LEU A 253 -19.81 2.74 21.03
C LEU A 253 -21.20 2.19 20.65
N ASP A 254 -22.14 3.08 20.30
CA ASP A 254 -23.52 2.72 19.96
C ASP A 254 -23.72 2.53 18.43
N GLY A 255 -22.75 2.92 17.60
CA GLY A 255 -22.76 2.70 16.16
C GLY A 255 -22.33 3.89 15.31
N VAL A 256 -22.68 3.86 14.03
CA VAL A 256 -22.33 4.85 13.02
C VAL A 256 -23.48 5.80 12.76
N TYR A 257 -23.16 7.08 12.65
CA TYR A 257 -24.12 8.16 12.42
C TYR A 257 -23.77 8.95 11.18
N ALA A 258 -24.77 9.15 10.33
CA ALA A 258 -24.69 10.06 9.19
C ALA A 258 -25.25 11.42 9.58
N HIS A 259 -24.49 12.48 9.38
CA HIS A 259 -24.88 13.86 9.63
C HIS A 259 -25.08 14.58 8.29
N TYR A 260 -26.30 15.04 8.08
CA TYR A 260 -26.70 15.74 6.85
C TYR A 260 -26.46 17.25 6.97
N ALA A 261 -26.38 17.91 5.83
CA ALA A 261 -26.19 19.36 5.75
C ALA A 261 -27.33 20.16 6.43
N ASP A 262 -28.53 19.59 6.52
CA ASP A 262 -29.73 20.19 7.15
C ASP A 262 -29.81 19.91 8.66
N ASP A 263 -28.72 19.52 9.28
CA ASP A 263 -28.62 19.21 10.71
C ASP A 263 -29.32 17.93 11.17
N LYS A 264 -29.87 17.15 10.26
CA LYS A 264 -30.40 15.83 10.62
C LYS A 264 -29.22 14.88 10.90
N THR A 265 -29.42 14.05 11.91
CA THR A 265 -28.51 12.94 12.24
C THR A 265 -29.31 11.65 12.20
N THR A 266 -28.80 10.67 11.49
CA THR A 266 -29.44 9.36 11.37
C THR A 266 -28.43 8.29 11.73
N LYS A 267 -28.80 7.40 12.66
CA LYS A 267 -28.03 6.19 12.91
C LYS A 267 -28.16 5.28 11.69
N ILE A 268 -27.05 4.83 11.17
CA ILE A 268 -26.99 3.90 10.04
C ILE A 268 -26.44 2.56 10.51
N ASP A 269 -27.01 1.50 9.99
CA ASP A 269 -26.63 0.14 10.32
C ASP A 269 -25.54 -0.32 9.34
N ILE A 270 -24.35 0.27 9.49
CA ILE A 270 -23.13 -0.14 8.80
C ILE A 270 -22.00 -0.14 9.81
N ASP A 271 -21.04 -1.01 9.59
CA ASP A 271 -19.75 -0.97 10.25
C ASP A 271 -18.76 -0.22 9.37
N LEU A 272 -18.13 0.85 9.89
CA LEU A 272 -17.11 1.58 9.18
C LEU A 272 -15.77 0.82 9.13
N GLU A 273 -15.62 -0.25 9.91
CA GLU A 273 -14.53 -1.20 9.76
C GLU A 273 -14.75 -2.07 8.50
N ASP A 274 -16.00 -2.40 8.20
CA ASP A 274 -16.38 -3.18 7.02
C ASP A 274 -16.52 -2.33 5.74
N TYR A 275 -16.98 -1.06 5.87
CA TYR A 275 -17.33 -0.23 4.73
C TYR A 275 -16.79 1.20 4.84
N THR A 276 -16.21 1.68 3.74
CA THR A 276 -15.81 3.07 3.59
C THR A 276 -16.77 3.80 2.65
N PRO A 277 -17.61 4.73 3.15
CA PRO A 277 -18.42 5.59 2.31
C PRO A 277 -17.55 6.52 1.47
N PHE A 278 -17.90 6.73 0.19
CA PHE A 278 -17.12 7.60 -0.67
C PHE A 278 -17.93 8.58 -1.53
N ALA A 279 -19.25 8.34 -1.70
CA ALA A 279 -20.11 9.23 -2.47
C ALA A 279 -21.57 9.11 -2.07
N ILE A 280 -22.38 10.14 -2.39
CA ILE A 280 -23.84 10.12 -2.26
C ILE A 280 -24.48 10.67 -3.52
N LYS A 281 -25.53 9.98 -4.01
CA LYS A 281 -26.38 10.44 -5.09
C LYS A 281 -27.81 9.95 -4.83
N ASP A 282 -28.79 10.85 -4.82
CA ASP A 282 -30.22 10.52 -4.70
C ASP A 282 -30.57 9.58 -3.53
N ASP A 283 -30.14 9.89 -2.33
CA ASP A 283 -30.31 9.07 -1.10
C ASP A 283 -29.57 7.70 -1.15
N LEU A 284 -28.77 7.43 -2.15
CA LEU A 284 -27.92 6.24 -2.24
C LEU A 284 -26.49 6.60 -1.82
N LEU A 285 -26.07 6.00 -0.74
CA LEU A 285 -24.68 6.09 -0.26
C LEU A 285 -23.84 4.99 -0.90
N TRP A 286 -22.84 5.41 -1.64
CA TRP A 286 -21.86 4.52 -2.24
C TRP A 286 -20.77 4.19 -1.22
N MET A 287 -20.47 2.89 -1.06
CA MET A 287 -19.50 2.39 -0.12
C MET A 287 -18.64 1.32 -0.79
N TYR A 288 -17.36 1.26 -0.47
CA TYR A 288 -16.54 0.10 -0.80
C TYR A 288 -16.13 -0.62 0.48
N GLY A 289 -16.01 -1.95 0.38
CA GLY A 289 -15.56 -2.80 1.47
C GLY A 289 -14.11 -2.51 1.82
N VAL A 290 -13.83 -2.32 3.09
CA VAL A 290 -12.47 -2.12 3.60
C VAL A 290 -11.74 -3.45 3.52
N SER A 291 -10.57 -3.46 2.87
CA SER A 291 -9.72 -4.66 2.74
C SER A 291 -10.42 -5.92 2.21
N GLY A 292 -11.58 -5.76 1.54
CA GLY A 292 -12.37 -6.89 1.06
C GLY A 292 -13.23 -7.60 2.08
N ILE A 293 -13.33 -7.08 3.31
CA ILE A 293 -14.11 -7.66 4.40
C ILE A 293 -15.61 -7.46 4.20
N GLY A 294 -16.04 -6.37 3.54
CA GLY A 294 -17.44 -6.13 3.24
C GLY A 294 -18.07 -7.24 2.39
N ALA A 295 -19.34 -7.53 2.62
CA ALA A 295 -20.07 -8.58 1.88
C ALA A 295 -20.03 -8.38 0.35
N HIS A 296 -19.76 -7.15 -0.08
CA HIS A 296 -19.58 -6.76 -1.48
C HIS A 296 -18.54 -5.66 -1.57
N ASN A 297 -17.68 -5.74 -2.56
CA ASN A 297 -16.61 -4.76 -2.75
C ASN A 297 -17.13 -3.34 -3.03
N VAL A 298 -18.29 -3.21 -3.68
CA VAL A 298 -19.01 -1.95 -3.82
C VAL A 298 -20.48 -2.16 -3.50
N SER A 299 -20.99 -1.39 -2.56
CA SER A 299 -22.35 -1.46 -2.07
C SER A 299 -23.02 -0.11 -2.12
N LEU A 300 -24.36 -0.13 -2.26
CA LEU A 300 -25.23 1.01 -2.15
C LEU A 300 -26.10 0.85 -0.91
N LEU A 301 -25.99 1.77 0.04
CA LEU A 301 -26.93 1.88 1.14
C LEU A 301 -27.99 2.92 0.78
N ASN A 302 -29.25 2.50 0.71
CA ASN A 302 -30.36 3.45 0.61
C ASN A 302 -30.64 4.03 2.00
N LEU A 303 -30.37 5.31 2.17
CA LEU A 303 -30.48 6.00 3.46
C LEU A 303 -31.91 6.10 3.99
N LYS A 304 -32.93 6.03 3.10
CA LYS A 304 -34.37 6.03 3.50
C LYS A 304 -34.83 4.65 3.93
N THR A 305 -34.53 3.64 3.13
CA THR A 305 -35.01 2.27 3.39
C THR A 305 -34.07 1.45 4.26
N LYS A 306 -32.84 1.95 4.50
CA LYS A 306 -31.75 1.27 5.22
C LYS A 306 -31.34 -0.07 4.61
N LYS A 307 -31.66 -0.30 3.34
CA LYS A 307 -31.29 -1.53 2.64
C LYS A 307 -29.96 -1.36 1.92
N ILE A 308 -29.08 -2.34 2.10
CA ILE A 308 -27.83 -2.47 1.35
C ILE A 308 -28.08 -3.35 0.14
N GLN A 309 -27.56 -2.93 -1.01
CA GLN A 309 -27.58 -3.70 -2.25
C GLN A 309 -26.21 -3.66 -2.91
N LYS A 310 -25.90 -4.71 -3.66
CA LYS A 310 -24.68 -4.77 -4.44
C LYS A 310 -24.71 -3.77 -5.60
N ALA A 311 -23.62 -3.03 -5.80
CA ALA A 311 -23.55 -2.00 -6.82
C ALA A 311 -22.87 -2.46 -8.12
N VAL A 312 -22.18 -3.59 -8.10
CA VAL A 312 -21.36 -4.10 -9.20
C VAL A 312 -21.70 -5.56 -9.51
N PRO A 313 -21.34 -6.09 -10.69
CA PRO A 313 -21.57 -7.49 -11.05
C PRO A 313 -20.99 -8.48 -10.05
N SER A 314 -21.55 -9.71 -10.03
CA SER A 314 -21.21 -10.73 -9.01
C SER A 314 -19.81 -11.30 -9.13
N ASP A 315 -19.24 -11.23 -10.32
CA ASP A 315 -17.89 -11.69 -10.68
C ASP A 315 -16.79 -10.62 -10.51
N CYS A 316 -17.18 -9.41 -10.06
CA CYS A 316 -16.24 -8.34 -9.73
C CYS A 316 -15.83 -8.41 -8.26
N HIS A 317 -14.55 -8.55 -8.00
CA HIS A 317 -14.04 -8.90 -6.67
C HIS A 317 -13.34 -7.75 -5.96
N SER A 318 -12.43 -7.06 -6.59
CA SER A 318 -11.60 -6.09 -5.89
C SER A 318 -11.65 -4.71 -6.53
N VAL A 319 -11.87 -3.70 -5.69
CA VAL A 319 -11.70 -2.31 -6.08
C VAL A 319 -10.20 -2.02 -6.17
N ILE A 320 -9.74 -1.62 -7.35
CA ILE A 320 -8.38 -1.14 -7.55
C ILE A 320 -8.31 0.35 -7.22
N SER A 321 -9.23 1.13 -7.78
CA SER A 321 -9.36 2.56 -7.47
C SER A 321 -10.76 3.08 -7.77
N ALA A 322 -11.23 4.04 -6.95
CA ALA A 322 -12.40 4.84 -7.29
C ALA A 322 -11.96 6.04 -8.15
N MET A 323 -12.67 6.27 -9.24
CA MET A 323 -12.38 7.35 -10.18
C MET A 323 -13.34 8.51 -9.94
N ASN A 324 -12.83 9.55 -9.31
CA ASN A 324 -13.57 10.78 -9.04
C ASN A 324 -13.18 11.85 -10.04
N SER A 325 -14.16 12.60 -10.54
CA SER A 325 -13.83 13.85 -11.19
C SER A 325 -13.22 14.80 -10.16
N LEU A 326 -12.04 15.33 -10.43
CA LEU A 326 -11.31 16.19 -9.47
C LEU A 326 -12.05 17.49 -9.09
N ASN A 327 -13.05 17.84 -9.87
CA ASN A 327 -13.87 19.03 -9.62
C ASN A 327 -15.23 18.69 -9.00
N GLU A 328 -15.56 17.40 -8.83
CA GLU A 328 -16.82 16.96 -8.27
C GLU A 328 -16.60 15.78 -7.32
N ALA A 329 -17.18 15.85 -6.14
CA ALA A 329 -17.03 14.84 -5.10
C ALA A 329 -17.78 13.52 -5.39
N THR A 330 -18.28 13.32 -6.60
CA THR A 330 -18.99 12.11 -6.99
C THR A 330 -18.11 11.25 -7.90
N PRO A 331 -17.93 9.95 -7.60
CA PRO A 331 -17.24 9.05 -8.50
C PRO A 331 -18.08 8.88 -9.77
N TYR A 332 -17.37 8.79 -10.90
CA TYR A 332 -17.99 8.48 -12.18
C TYR A 332 -17.74 7.03 -12.59
N ALA A 333 -16.71 6.42 -12.04
CA ALA A 333 -16.35 5.03 -12.34
C ALA A 333 -15.56 4.40 -11.19
N ILE A 334 -15.42 3.10 -11.27
CA ILE A 334 -14.55 2.31 -10.40
C ILE A 334 -13.72 1.36 -11.28
N ASP A 335 -12.44 1.27 -10.99
CA ASP A 335 -11.55 0.27 -11.57
C ASP A 335 -11.58 -0.96 -10.68
N MET A 336 -11.94 -2.10 -11.26
CA MET A 336 -12.14 -3.36 -10.53
C MET A 336 -11.48 -4.54 -11.25
N GLU A 337 -11.23 -5.59 -10.50
CA GLU A 337 -10.94 -6.90 -11.05
C GLU A 337 -12.23 -7.73 -11.11
N CYS A 338 -12.66 -8.05 -12.32
CA CYS A 338 -13.84 -8.86 -12.59
C CYS A 338 -13.39 -10.17 -13.27
N ASP A 339 -13.63 -11.29 -12.62
CA ASP A 339 -13.26 -12.61 -13.11
C ASP A 339 -11.77 -12.72 -13.53
N GLY A 340 -10.88 -12.08 -12.75
CA GLY A 340 -9.44 -12.02 -13.02
C GLY A 340 -9.03 -11.06 -14.13
N LYS A 341 -9.93 -10.24 -14.65
CA LYS A 341 -9.67 -9.20 -15.64
C LYS A 341 -9.97 -7.83 -15.06
N LYS A 342 -9.22 -6.85 -15.51
CA LYS A 342 -9.47 -5.44 -15.14
C LYS A 342 -10.62 -4.88 -15.95
N GLU A 343 -11.57 -4.29 -15.28
CA GLU A 343 -12.73 -3.64 -15.86
C GLU A 343 -13.01 -2.30 -15.19
N ILE A 344 -13.32 -1.28 -15.98
CA ILE A 344 -13.79 0.00 -15.48
C ILE A 344 -15.32 -0.02 -15.51
N ILE A 345 -15.93 0.01 -14.33
CA ILE A 345 -17.40 0.06 -14.21
C ILE A 345 -17.81 1.52 -14.05
N TYR A 346 -18.51 2.03 -15.06
CA TYR A 346 -18.99 3.41 -15.10
C TYR A 346 -20.33 3.52 -14.40
N PHE A 347 -20.44 4.41 -13.39
CA PHE A 347 -21.69 4.74 -12.70
C PHE A 347 -22.41 5.91 -13.36
N ASP A 348 -21.65 6.84 -13.95
CA ASP A 348 -22.15 8.03 -14.58
C ASP A 348 -21.40 8.28 -15.91
N GLN A 349 -21.98 7.73 -16.98
CA GLN A 349 -21.42 7.86 -18.32
C GLN A 349 -21.63 9.26 -18.93
N GLU A 350 -22.46 10.10 -18.33
CA GLU A 350 -22.64 11.47 -18.78
C GLU A 350 -21.51 12.39 -18.33
N LYS A 351 -20.75 11.96 -17.33
CA LYS A 351 -19.56 12.69 -16.88
C LYS A 351 -18.52 12.72 -17.99
N ARG A 352 -17.95 13.91 -18.18
CA ARG A 352 -16.91 14.14 -19.18
C ARG A 352 -15.72 13.20 -19.03
N ASP A 353 -15.26 12.98 -17.79
CA ASP A 353 -14.12 12.11 -17.50
C ASP A 353 -14.43 10.66 -17.90
N ALA A 354 -15.66 10.19 -17.65
CA ALA A 354 -16.13 8.87 -18.10
C ALA A 354 -16.11 8.74 -19.62
N GLN A 355 -16.58 9.76 -20.34
CA GLN A 355 -16.59 9.80 -21.80
C GLN A 355 -15.17 9.76 -22.37
N ILE A 356 -14.25 10.52 -21.81
CA ILE A 356 -12.85 10.56 -22.24
C ILE A 356 -12.18 9.21 -21.99
N LEU A 357 -12.31 8.65 -20.78
CA LEU A 357 -11.71 7.36 -20.46
C LEU A 357 -12.27 6.22 -21.30
N SER A 358 -13.59 6.19 -21.54
CA SER A 358 -14.22 5.17 -22.39
C SER A 358 -13.73 5.23 -23.84
N GLN A 359 -13.35 6.40 -24.35
CA GLN A 359 -12.75 6.57 -25.66
C GLN A 359 -11.27 6.16 -25.68
N LEU A 360 -10.52 6.37 -24.60
CA LEU A 360 -9.11 6.02 -24.50
C LEU A 360 -8.88 4.53 -24.19
N ALA A 361 -9.75 3.92 -23.39
CA ALA A 361 -9.60 2.54 -22.91
C ALA A 361 -9.30 1.51 -24.02
N PRO A 362 -9.95 1.53 -25.19
CA PRO A 362 -9.64 0.57 -26.26
C PRO A 362 -8.21 0.64 -26.80
N SER A 363 -7.52 1.78 -26.60
CA SER A 363 -6.11 1.93 -27.00
C SER A 363 -5.12 1.36 -25.98
N PHE A 364 -5.61 0.99 -24.81
CA PHE A 364 -4.81 0.46 -23.70
C PHE A 364 -5.45 -0.80 -23.10
N PRO A 365 -5.62 -1.87 -23.91
CA PRO A 365 -6.26 -3.09 -23.45
C PRO A 365 -5.46 -3.71 -22.29
N ASP A 366 -6.16 -4.24 -21.30
CA ASP A 366 -5.59 -4.88 -20.09
C ASP A 366 -4.66 -3.97 -19.27
N LYS A 367 -4.83 -2.63 -19.35
CA LYS A 367 -4.04 -1.67 -18.59
C LYS A 367 -4.91 -0.95 -17.56
N ASN A 368 -4.30 -0.57 -16.45
CA ASN A 368 -4.88 0.42 -15.55
C ASN A 368 -4.70 1.79 -16.19
N ILE A 369 -5.78 2.49 -16.41
CA ILE A 369 -5.76 3.84 -16.94
C ILE A 369 -6.47 4.77 -15.98
N SER A 370 -5.96 5.98 -15.80
CA SER A 370 -6.62 6.99 -14.98
C SER A 370 -6.36 8.39 -15.51
N LEU A 371 -7.32 9.28 -15.22
CA LEU A 371 -7.16 10.72 -15.38
C LEU A 371 -6.73 11.33 -14.05
N GLY A 372 -5.65 12.09 -14.09
CA GLY A 372 -5.19 12.91 -12.98
C GLY A 372 -5.83 14.30 -13.01
N ASN A 373 -5.10 15.32 -12.53
CA ASN A 373 -5.67 16.66 -12.44
C ASN A 373 -5.84 17.33 -13.80
N TRP A 374 -6.90 18.14 -13.89
CA TRP A 374 -7.21 19.00 -15.02
C TRP A 374 -6.70 20.42 -14.84
N THR A 375 -6.47 21.11 -15.95
CA THR A 375 -6.35 22.57 -15.96
C THR A 375 -7.69 23.24 -15.62
N ASP A 376 -7.67 24.50 -15.17
CA ASP A 376 -8.91 25.27 -14.89
C ASP A 376 -9.81 25.42 -16.13
N LYS A 377 -9.21 25.41 -17.34
CA LYS A 377 -9.95 25.43 -18.61
C LYS A 377 -10.49 24.06 -19.01
N ASN A 378 -10.13 23.02 -18.28
CA ASN A 378 -10.46 21.64 -18.61
C ASN A 378 -10.03 21.22 -20.03
N ASP A 379 -8.97 21.77 -20.57
CA ASP A 379 -8.45 21.51 -21.91
C ASP A 379 -7.28 20.52 -21.91
N LYS A 380 -6.61 20.36 -20.74
CA LYS A 380 -5.51 19.41 -20.56
C LYS A 380 -5.63 18.68 -19.24
N ALA A 381 -5.19 17.43 -19.21
CA ALA A 381 -5.12 16.60 -18.00
C ALA A 381 -3.86 15.74 -17.97
N ILE A 382 -3.50 15.25 -16.79
CA ILE A 382 -2.58 14.13 -16.66
C ILE A 382 -3.36 12.84 -16.96
N PHE A 383 -2.79 11.98 -17.78
CA PHE A 383 -3.29 10.63 -18.06
C PHE A 383 -2.20 9.64 -17.68
N SER A 384 -2.55 8.59 -16.96
CA SER A 384 -1.60 7.56 -16.56
C SER A 384 -2.03 6.18 -17.03
N VAL A 385 -1.03 5.36 -17.31
CA VAL A 385 -1.19 3.96 -17.74
C VAL A 385 -0.24 3.10 -16.94
N SER A 386 -0.73 2.00 -16.38
CA SER A 386 0.12 1.05 -15.63
C SER A 386 -0.39 -0.38 -15.72
N ASP A 387 0.51 -1.32 -15.53
CA ASP A 387 0.27 -2.74 -15.21
C ASP A 387 1.57 -3.36 -14.66
N SER A 388 1.63 -4.67 -14.54
CA SER A 388 2.83 -5.38 -14.08
C SER A 388 4.03 -5.27 -15.02
N SER A 389 3.78 -5.07 -16.32
CA SER A 389 4.81 -4.95 -17.35
C SER A 389 5.06 -3.50 -17.80
N VAL A 390 4.23 -2.57 -17.33
CA VAL A 390 4.36 -1.13 -17.58
C VAL A 390 4.31 -0.44 -16.24
N VAL A 391 5.48 -0.13 -15.74
CA VAL A 391 5.57 0.78 -14.60
C VAL A 391 4.88 2.08 -15.00
N SER A 392 4.09 2.68 -14.12
CA SER A 392 3.23 3.82 -14.45
C SER A 392 3.87 4.80 -15.44
N GLU A 393 3.24 4.97 -16.58
CA GLU A 393 3.62 5.94 -17.61
C GLU A 393 2.66 7.11 -17.53
N PHE A 394 3.20 8.31 -17.55
CA PHE A 394 2.44 9.54 -17.49
C PHE A 394 2.45 10.26 -18.83
N PHE A 395 1.29 10.76 -19.22
CA PHE A 395 1.05 11.52 -20.41
C PHE A 395 0.32 12.81 -20.06
N MET A 396 0.53 13.85 -20.85
CA MET A 396 -0.35 15.00 -20.88
C MET A 396 -1.37 14.78 -22.00
N LEU A 397 -2.63 14.65 -21.65
CA LEU A 397 -3.74 14.69 -22.58
C LEU A 397 -4.02 16.15 -22.94
N ASP A 398 -3.92 16.51 -24.23
CA ASP A 398 -4.28 17.82 -24.76
C ASP A 398 -5.51 17.66 -25.66
N LEU A 399 -6.68 18.05 -25.15
CA LEU A 399 -7.95 17.91 -25.88
C LEU A 399 -8.08 18.92 -27.03
N THR A 400 -7.34 20.03 -26.98
CA THR A 400 -7.38 21.01 -28.07
C THR A 400 -6.67 20.50 -29.33
N LYS A 401 -5.70 19.61 -29.14
CA LYS A 401 -4.92 18.99 -30.21
C LYS A 401 -5.32 17.52 -30.45
N GLY A 402 -6.11 16.92 -29.56
CA GLY A 402 -6.43 15.49 -29.62
C GLY A 402 -5.21 14.59 -29.46
N THR A 403 -4.24 14.96 -28.61
CA THR A 403 -2.95 14.27 -28.48
C THR A 403 -2.63 13.84 -27.06
N LEU A 404 -1.92 12.70 -26.95
CA LEU A 404 -1.25 12.26 -25.71
C LEU A 404 0.26 12.54 -25.85
N ILE A 405 0.78 13.40 -25.00
CA ILE A 405 2.20 13.79 -24.99
C ILE A 405 2.89 13.04 -23.83
N PRO A 406 3.90 12.19 -24.11
CA PRO A 406 4.61 11.48 -23.04
C PRO A 406 5.32 12.46 -22.11
N ILE A 407 5.20 12.26 -20.79
CA ILE A 407 5.90 13.02 -19.76
C ILE A 407 7.06 12.21 -19.20
N GLY A 408 6.75 10.99 -18.75
CA GLY A 408 7.74 10.14 -18.10
C GLY A 408 7.12 8.85 -17.56
N ARG A 409 7.92 8.09 -16.82
CA ARG A 409 7.51 6.79 -16.24
C ARG A 409 8.19 6.58 -14.89
N THR A 410 7.58 5.80 -14.01
CA THR A 410 8.06 5.56 -12.64
C THR A 410 9.24 4.58 -12.53
N SER A 411 9.70 4.01 -13.62
CA SER A 411 10.90 3.18 -13.65
C SER A 411 11.69 3.35 -14.95
N ASN A 412 13.00 3.24 -14.84
CA ASN A 412 13.92 3.28 -15.97
C ASN A 412 14.20 1.90 -16.58
N VAL A 413 13.54 0.84 -16.11
CA VAL A 413 13.69 -0.49 -16.71
C VAL A 413 13.22 -0.44 -18.18
N PRO A 414 14.07 -0.83 -19.15
CA PRO A 414 13.66 -0.89 -20.55
C PRO A 414 12.46 -1.82 -20.74
N LYS A 415 11.50 -1.42 -21.59
CA LYS A 415 10.27 -2.21 -21.84
C LYS A 415 10.56 -3.64 -22.31
N ASP A 416 11.63 -3.82 -23.06
CA ASP A 416 12.08 -5.13 -23.54
C ASP A 416 12.67 -6.03 -22.43
N LYS A 417 12.92 -5.49 -21.23
CA LYS A 417 13.37 -6.23 -20.05
C LYS A 417 12.25 -6.57 -19.08
N LEU A 418 11.07 -6.02 -19.28
CA LEU A 418 9.91 -6.27 -18.43
C LEU A 418 9.18 -7.54 -18.87
N HIS A 419 8.66 -8.29 -17.88
CA HIS A 419 7.97 -9.57 -18.07
C HIS A 419 6.48 -9.37 -17.80
N LYS A 420 5.63 -9.95 -18.67
CA LYS A 420 4.17 -9.81 -18.54
C LYS A 420 3.65 -10.79 -17.50
N MET A 421 2.86 -10.28 -16.59
CA MET A 421 2.04 -11.04 -15.65
C MET A 421 0.71 -11.39 -16.33
N VAL A 422 0.20 -12.59 -16.08
CA VAL A 422 -1.07 -13.07 -16.59
C VAL A 422 -1.93 -13.52 -15.43
N SER A 423 -3.14 -13.02 -15.34
CA SER A 423 -4.12 -13.47 -14.35
C SER A 423 -4.51 -14.94 -14.57
N LYS A 424 -4.68 -15.68 -13.51
CA LYS A 424 -5.00 -17.11 -13.49
C LYS A 424 -6.15 -17.40 -12.54
N LYS A 425 -6.93 -18.43 -12.91
CA LYS A 425 -7.92 -19.05 -12.04
C LYS A 425 -7.54 -20.49 -11.78
N PHE A 426 -7.72 -20.93 -10.57
CA PHE A 426 -7.46 -22.29 -10.18
C PHE A 426 -8.68 -22.90 -9.50
N LYS A 427 -8.90 -24.21 -9.72
CA LYS A 427 -9.85 -25.00 -8.94
C LYS A 427 -9.11 -25.72 -7.83
N THR A 428 -9.58 -25.52 -6.62
CA THR A 428 -9.06 -26.19 -5.44
C THR A 428 -9.63 -27.60 -5.36
N ARG A 429 -8.98 -28.47 -4.57
CA ARG A 429 -9.38 -29.89 -4.34
C ARG A 429 -10.79 -30.04 -3.76
N ASP A 430 -11.30 -29.03 -3.05
CA ASP A 430 -12.64 -28.96 -2.49
C ASP A 430 -13.65 -28.23 -3.41
N GLY A 431 -13.22 -27.82 -4.61
CA GLY A 431 -14.08 -27.29 -5.65
C GLY A 431 -14.24 -25.78 -5.68
N GLU A 432 -13.61 -25.04 -4.74
CA GLU A 432 -13.62 -23.59 -4.73
C GLU A 432 -12.80 -23.00 -5.91
N THR A 433 -12.97 -21.72 -6.14
CA THR A 433 -12.19 -21.00 -7.14
C THR A 433 -11.30 -19.97 -6.44
N ILE A 434 -10.00 -20.10 -6.67
CA ILE A 434 -9.01 -19.12 -6.23
C ILE A 434 -8.35 -18.45 -7.42
N TYR A 435 -7.73 -17.32 -7.17
CA TYR A 435 -7.13 -16.49 -8.21
C TYR A 435 -5.63 -16.32 -7.96
N GLY A 436 -4.91 -15.88 -8.97
CA GLY A 436 -3.49 -15.60 -8.85
C GLY A 436 -2.93 -15.01 -10.12
N PHE A 437 -1.62 -14.85 -10.13
CA PHE A 437 -0.90 -14.27 -11.24
C PHE A 437 0.32 -15.12 -11.58
N LEU A 438 0.59 -15.25 -12.87
CA LEU A 438 1.74 -15.98 -13.39
C LEU A 438 2.57 -15.06 -14.28
N THR A 439 3.81 -14.77 -13.85
CA THR A 439 4.77 -14.03 -14.69
C THR A 439 5.73 -15.00 -15.34
N LEU A 440 5.80 -14.96 -16.66
CA LEU A 440 6.66 -15.85 -17.45
C LEU A 440 7.95 -15.15 -17.88
N PRO A 441 9.10 -15.84 -17.86
CA PRO A 441 10.32 -15.33 -18.45
C PRO A 441 10.18 -15.24 -19.98
N LYS A 442 11.00 -14.39 -20.62
CA LYS A 442 11.02 -14.24 -22.08
C LYS A 442 11.74 -15.37 -22.82
N GLY A 443 12.13 -16.41 -22.16
CA GLY A 443 12.83 -17.56 -22.71
C GLY A 443 12.36 -18.85 -22.06
N GLU A 444 13.24 -19.83 -22.02
CA GLU A 444 12.97 -21.09 -21.35
C GLU A 444 12.68 -20.91 -19.85
N VAL A 445 11.67 -21.61 -19.34
CA VAL A 445 11.37 -21.67 -17.91
C VAL A 445 12.37 -22.63 -17.23
N LYS A 446 13.27 -22.07 -16.44
CA LYS A 446 14.26 -22.85 -15.67
C LYS A 446 13.69 -23.33 -14.34
N ARG A 447 12.86 -22.51 -13.70
CA ARG A 447 12.27 -22.73 -12.38
C ARG A 447 10.85 -22.20 -12.33
N LEU A 448 10.00 -22.85 -11.53
CA LEU A 448 8.76 -22.25 -11.00
C LEU A 448 9.06 -21.76 -9.59
N ILE A 449 8.79 -20.51 -9.34
CA ILE A 449 8.95 -19.89 -8.03
C ILE A 449 7.56 -19.46 -7.57
N VAL A 450 7.07 -20.06 -6.49
CA VAL A 450 5.80 -19.68 -5.86
C VAL A 450 6.09 -18.62 -4.81
N TYR A 451 5.71 -17.39 -5.11
CA TYR A 451 5.90 -16.22 -4.25
C TYR A 451 4.64 -15.99 -3.43
N ILE A 452 4.70 -16.32 -2.14
CA ILE A 452 3.56 -16.33 -1.23
C ILE A 452 3.50 -15.01 -0.47
N HIS A 453 2.39 -14.27 -0.61
CA HIS A 453 2.21 -13.02 0.12
C HIS A 453 1.98 -13.22 1.62
N GLY A 454 2.23 -12.16 2.40
CA GLY A 454 1.98 -12.13 3.84
C GLY A 454 0.49 -11.90 4.18
N GLY A 455 0.19 -11.71 5.42
CA GLY A 455 -1.15 -11.50 5.95
C GLY A 455 -1.47 -12.54 7.01
N PRO A 456 -2.33 -13.55 6.75
CA PRO A 456 -2.98 -13.96 5.50
C PRO A 456 -4.24 -13.16 5.15
N TYR A 457 -4.86 -12.50 6.16
CA TYR A 457 -6.18 -11.92 6.04
C TYR A 457 -6.16 -10.51 5.46
N GLY A 458 -7.04 -10.26 4.48
CA GLY A 458 -7.25 -8.94 3.90
C GLY A 458 -6.13 -8.43 2.97
N ILE A 459 -5.01 -9.11 2.89
CA ILE A 459 -3.89 -8.83 1.96
C ILE A 459 -4.06 -9.63 0.69
N ARG A 460 -3.58 -9.12 -0.45
CA ARG A 460 -3.57 -9.83 -1.72
C ARG A 460 -2.51 -9.32 -2.68
N ASP A 461 -2.21 -10.12 -3.67
CA ASP A 461 -1.46 -9.71 -4.83
C ASP A 461 -2.37 -9.05 -5.89
N TYR A 462 -1.79 -8.12 -6.64
CA TYR A 462 -2.42 -7.40 -7.74
C TYR A 462 -1.56 -7.48 -8.98
N ASP A 463 -2.18 -7.25 -10.16
CA ASP A 463 -1.44 -7.03 -11.39
C ASP A 463 -0.77 -5.64 -11.35
N GLN A 464 0.38 -5.60 -10.71
CA GLN A 464 1.22 -4.41 -10.59
C GLN A 464 2.70 -4.77 -10.65
N TYR A 465 3.53 -3.78 -10.96
CA TYR A 465 4.96 -3.97 -11.00
C TYR A 465 5.53 -4.36 -9.64
N ASP A 466 6.29 -5.48 -9.63
CA ASP A 466 7.06 -5.94 -8.47
C ASP A 466 8.50 -6.22 -8.94
N PHE A 467 9.47 -5.51 -8.34
CA PHE A 467 10.87 -5.61 -8.74
C PHE A 467 11.48 -6.98 -8.47
N SER A 468 11.08 -7.67 -7.38
CA SER A 468 11.59 -9.01 -7.04
C SER A 468 11.11 -10.04 -8.06
N GLU A 469 9.83 -9.99 -8.38
CA GLU A 469 9.21 -10.83 -9.41
C GLU A 469 9.86 -10.61 -10.76
N GLN A 470 10.00 -9.34 -11.19
CA GLN A 470 10.62 -8.99 -12.47
C GLN A 470 12.07 -9.41 -12.54
N TYR A 471 12.81 -9.25 -11.45
CA TYR A 471 14.19 -9.70 -11.34
C TYR A 471 14.30 -11.22 -11.45
N LEU A 472 13.49 -11.99 -10.71
CA LEU A 472 13.48 -13.45 -10.77
C LEU A 472 13.06 -13.96 -12.17
N ALA A 473 12.06 -13.33 -12.77
CA ALA A 473 11.65 -13.66 -14.14
C ALA A 473 12.77 -13.39 -15.16
N SER A 474 13.56 -12.33 -14.97
CA SER A 474 14.72 -12.05 -15.82
C SER A 474 15.83 -13.12 -15.74
N LYS A 475 15.84 -13.92 -14.67
CA LYS A 475 16.77 -15.06 -14.48
C LYS A 475 16.24 -16.39 -15.04
N GLY A 476 15.00 -16.38 -15.55
CA GLY A 476 14.38 -17.55 -16.15
C GLY A 476 13.36 -18.23 -15.22
N ALA A 477 12.89 -17.56 -14.17
CA ALA A 477 11.80 -18.07 -13.34
C ALA A 477 10.44 -17.76 -13.97
N ALA A 478 9.54 -18.76 -13.97
CA ALA A 478 8.12 -18.50 -13.91
C ALA A 478 7.78 -18.17 -12.45
N VAL A 479 7.16 -17.02 -12.19
CA VAL A 479 6.79 -16.61 -10.83
C VAL A 479 5.28 -16.68 -10.67
N LEU A 480 4.82 -17.53 -9.76
CA LEU A 480 3.41 -17.73 -9.40
C LEU A 480 3.11 -17.01 -8.10
N LYS A 481 2.14 -16.09 -8.13
CA LYS A 481 1.53 -15.48 -6.95
C LYS A 481 0.11 -16.00 -6.82
N VAL A 482 -0.28 -16.43 -5.62
CA VAL A 482 -1.60 -17.05 -5.36
C VAL A 482 -2.35 -16.23 -4.35
N ASN A 483 -3.54 -15.76 -4.72
CA ASN A 483 -4.51 -15.20 -3.79
C ASN A 483 -5.36 -16.37 -3.22
N TYR A 484 -4.81 -17.03 -2.21
CA TYR A 484 -5.43 -18.12 -1.48
C TYR A 484 -6.60 -17.62 -0.61
N ARG A 485 -7.46 -18.50 -0.12
CA ARG A 485 -8.52 -18.10 0.82
C ARG A 485 -7.94 -17.30 1.98
N GLY A 486 -8.66 -16.27 2.43
CA GLY A 486 -8.14 -15.26 3.36
C GLY A 486 -7.67 -13.98 2.68
N SER A 487 -7.28 -14.05 1.39
CA SER A 487 -6.86 -12.87 0.63
C SER A 487 -7.99 -11.86 0.49
N GLY A 488 -7.63 -10.57 0.54
CA GLY A 488 -8.58 -9.47 0.45
C GLY A 488 -9.24 -9.34 -0.93
N GLY A 489 -10.41 -8.68 -0.97
CA GLY A 489 -11.07 -8.32 -2.22
C GLY A 489 -11.99 -9.38 -2.82
N TYR A 490 -12.02 -10.58 -2.29
CA TYR A 490 -12.86 -11.67 -2.78
C TYR A 490 -14.14 -11.88 -1.96
N GLY A 491 -14.42 -10.99 -1.01
CA GLY A 491 -15.63 -11.00 -0.18
C GLY A 491 -15.42 -11.68 1.17
N LYS A 492 -16.44 -11.49 2.05
CA LYS A 492 -16.38 -11.90 3.45
C LYS A 492 -16.19 -13.40 3.61
N ASN A 493 -16.95 -14.22 2.89
CA ASN A 493 -16.87 -15.67 3.02
C ASN A 493 -15.47 -16.18 2.64
N PHE A 494 -14.90 -15.68 1.54
CA PHE A 494 -13.57 -16.10 1.09
C PHE A 494 -12.49 -15.81 2.16
N MET A 495 -12.68 -14.77 2.96
CA MET A 495 -11.80 -14.44 4.05
C MET A 495 -12.08 -15.27 5.30
N GLU A 496 -13.37 -15.44 5.68
CA GLU A 496 -13.76 -16.19 6.89
C GLU A 496 -13.51 -17.69 6.78
N ASP A 497 -13.61 -18.26 5.58
CA ASP A 497 -13.26 -19.68 5.30
C ASP A 497 -11.77 -20.00 5.57
N ALA A 498 -10.95 -18.96 5.74
CA ALA A 498 -9.54 -19.09 6.08
C ALA A 498 -9.26 -19.05 7.60
N TYR A 499 -10.26 -18.66 8.41
CA TYR A 499 -10.05 -18.57 9.86
C TYR A 499 -9.78 -19.93 10.45
N LYS A 500 -8.79 -19.99 11.34
CA LYS A 500 -8.30 -21.23 11.99
C LYS A 500 -7.71 -22.26 11.00
N GLU A 501 -7.39 -21.85 9.76
CA GLU A 501 -6.96 -22.74 8.66
C GLU A 501 -5.56 -22.43 8.12
N TRP A 502 -4.71 -21.76 8.90
CA TRP A 502 -3.38 -21.34 8.47
C TRP A 502 -2.55 -22.46 7.81
N GLY A 503 -2.45 -23.63 8.48
CA GLY A 503 -1.71 -24.80 8.00
C GLY A 503 -2.57 -25.84 7.29
N GLY A 504 -3.85 -25.54 7.08
CA GLY A 504 -4.83 -26.41 6.42
C GLY A 504 -5.18 -25.93 5.03
N THR A 505 -6.35 -25.34 4.91
CA THR A 505 -6.97 -24.88 3.66
C THR A 505 -6.08 -23.91 2.87
N LEU A 506 -5.41 -22.97 3.55
CA LEU A 506 -4.59 -21.98 2.88
C LEU A 506 -3.38 -22.60 2.18
N LEU A 507 -2.69 -23.54 2.86
CA LEU A 507 -1.57 -24.26 2.25
C LEU A 507 -2.04 -25.16 1.10
N ASN A 508 -3.23 -25.78 1.24
CA ASN A 508 -3.81 -26.60 0.20
C ASN A 508 -4.13 -25.77 -1.06
N ASP A 509 -4.67 -24.56 -0.92
CA ASP A 509 -4.95 -23.66 -2.03
C ASP A 509 -3.68 -23.32 -2.83
N ILE A 510 -2.60 -22.97 -2.12
CA ILE A 510 -1.29 -22.69 -2.74
C ILE A 510 -0.76 -23.93 -3.45
N ALA A 511 -0.87 -25.12 -2.84
CA ALA A 511 -0.43 -26.38 -3.44
C ALA A 511 -1.24 -26.71 -4.71
N ASP A 512 -2.56 -26.55 -4.70
CA ASP A 512 -3.42 -26.83 -5.85
C ASP A 512 -3.09 -25.89 -7.05
N ALA A 513 -2.86 -24.61 -6.78
CA ALA A 513 -2.40 -23.67 -7.80
C ALA A 513 -1.01 -24.06 -8.34
N THR A 514 -0.10 -24.49 -7.47
CA THR A 514 1.23 -24.96 -7.86
C THR A 514 1.16 -26.17 -8.77
N ILE A 515 0.36 -27.20 -8.42
CA ILE A 515 0.14 -28.40 -9.25
C ILE A 515 -0.40 -28.01 -10.63
N ALA A 516 -1.37 -27.10 -10.67
CA ALA A 516 -1.94 -26.65 -11.93
C ALA A 516 -0.88 -26.01 -12.85
N VAL A 517 -0.01 -25.15 -12.30
CA VAL A 517 1.03 -24.46 -13.04
C VAL A 517 2.19 -25.41 -13.40
N GLN A 518 2.58 -26.32 -12.51
CA GLN A 518 3.55 -27.38 -12.84
C GLN A 518 3.09 -28.20 -14.07
N LYS A 519 1.83 -28.59 -14.09
CA LYS A 519 1.23 -29.31 -15.22
C LYS A 519 1.22 -28.45 -16.49
N GLU A 520 0.86 -27.18 -16.39
CA GLU A 520 0.83 -26.24 -17.53
C GLU A 520 2.22 -26.06 -18.15
N LEU A 521 3.24 -25.93 -17.31
CA LEU A 521 4.62 -25.69 -17.75
C LEU A 521 5.41 -26.98 -18.06
N GLY A 522 4.89 -28.14 -17.73
CA GLY A 522 5.59 -29.42 -17.90
C GLY A 522 6.80 -29.59 -16.99
N ILE A 523 6.76 -29.02 -15.80
CA ILE A 523 7.85 -29.05 -14.79
C ILE A 523 7.39 -29.76 -13.52
N GLY A 524 8.33 -30.19 -12.70
CA GLY A 524 8.04 -30.91 -11.47
C GLY A 524 8.78 -30.37 -10.24
N ARG A 525 8.80 -31.18 -9.19
CA ARG A 525 9.41 -30.85 -7.89
C ARG A 525 10.81 -30.27 -8.00
N SER A 526 11.69 -30.91 -8.76
CA SER A 526 13.11 -30.50 -8.88
C SER A 526 13.34 -29.12 -9.47
N GLN A 527 12.31 -28.53 -10.06
CA GLN A 527 12.35 -27.18 -10.65
C GLN A 527 11.42 -26.20 -9.90
N THR A 528 10.80 -26.59 -8.79
CA THR A 528 9.82 -25.79 -8.09
C THR A 528 10.33 -25.38 -6.70
N CYS A 529 10.29 -24.10 -6.40
CA CYS A 529 10.60 -23.54 -5.09
C CYS A 529 9.47 -22.62 -4.61
N ALA A 530 9.33 -22.48 -3.29
CA ALA A 530 8.43 -21.51 -2.68
C ALA A 530 9.21 -20.51 -1.83
N PHE A 531 8.78 -19.24 -1.82
CA PHE A 531 9.31 -18.29 -0.86
C PHE A 531 8.24 -17.25 -0.47
N GLY A 532 8.45 -16.63 0.68
CA GLY A 532 7.61 -15.55 1.16
C GLY A 532 8.11 -14.96 2.47
N ALA A 533 7.40 -13.96 2.97
CA ALA A 533 7.70 -13.30 4.24
C ALA A 533 6.45 -13.21 5.11
N SER A 534 6.62 -13.09 6.44
CA SER A 534 5.51 -13.07 7.39
C SER A 534 4.69 -14.36 7.30
N TYR A 535 3.36 -14.29 7.11
CA TYR A 535 2.58 -15.48 6.80
C TYR A 535 3.15 -16.25 5.59
N GLY A 536 3.61 -15.53 4.54
CA GLY A 536 4.25 -16.18 3.39
C GLY A 536 5.53 -16.95 3.76
N GLY A 537 6.28 -16.46 4.73
CA GLY A 537 7.44 -17.17 5.29
C GLY A 537 7.05 -18.43 6.07
N TYR A 538 6.00 -18.34 6.89
CA TYR A 538 5.36 -19.48 7.53
C TYR A 538 4.89 -20.52 6.50
N ALA A 539 4.13 -20.06 5.48
CA ALA A 539 3.58 -20.92 4.45
C ALA A 539 4.67 -21.61 3.62
N ALA A 540 5.76 -20.91 3.29
CA ALA A 540 6.89 -21.51 2.58
C ALA A 540 7.49 -22.70 3.36
N LEU A 541 7.71 -22.57 4.68
CA LEU A 541 8.15 -23.68 5.50
C LEU A 541 7.03 -24.75 5.69
N GLY A 542 5.78 -24.31 5.73
CA GLY A 542 4.61 -25.20 5.73
C GLY A 542 4.61 -26.14 4.52
N MET A 543 4.97 -25.65 3.34
CA MET A 543 5.10 -26.46 2.13
C MET A 543 6.17 -27.54 2.26
N ALA A 544 7.24 -27.31 3.02
CA ALA A 544 8.32 -28.26 3.19
C ALA A 544 7.91 -29.55 3.94
N TYR A 545 6.80 -29.53 4.71
CA TYR A 545 6.30 -30.74 5.38
C TYR A 545 4.90 -31.16 4.96
N LYS A 546 4.00 -30.23 4.63
CA LYS A 546 2.62 -30.58 4.18
C LYS A 546 2.59 -31.04 2.73
N HIS A 547 3.42 -30.46 1.88
CA HIS A 547 3.45 -30.68 0.43
C HIS A 547 4.90 -30.83 -0.08
N SER A 548 5.71 -31.56 0.66
CA SER A 548 7.15 -31.72 0.38
C SER A 548 7.46 -32.40 -0.97
N ASP A 549 6.48 -33.07 -1.55
CA ASP A 549 6.54 -33.69 -2.87
C ASP A 549 6.46 -32.66 -4.03
N LEU A 550 6.08 -31.42 -3.75
CA LEU A 550 5.94 -30.36 -4.75
C LEU A 550 7.17 -29.45 -4.85
N TYR A 551 7.96 -29.31 -3.76
CA TYR A 551 8.98 -28.26 -3.68
C TYR A 551 10.38 -28.80 -3.39
N GLU A 552 11.33 -28.46 -4.25
CA GLU A 552 12.77 -28.74 -4.08
C GLU A 552 13.37 -27.84 -3.01
N CYS A 553 12.98 -26.57 -2.99
CA CYS A 553 13.45 -25.61 -2.01
C CYS A 553 12.35 -24.69 -1.49
N VAL A 554 12.54 -24.23 -0.26
CA VAL A 554 11.67 -23.27 0.40
C VAL A 554 12.50 -22.17 1.07
N ALA A 555 12.01 -20.95 1.03
CA ALA A 555 12.69 -19.82 1.66
C ALA A 555 11.68 -18.98 2.47
N GLY A 556 11.85 -18.93 3.79
CA GLY A 556 10.94 -18.25 4.71
C GLY A 556 11.60 -17.08 5.43
N GLY A 557 11.02 -15.90 5.28
CA GLY A 557 11.45 -14.69 5.97
C GLY A 557 10.47 -14.22 7.03
N MET A 558 10.96 -13.87 8.21
CA MET A 558 10.16 -13.22 9.27
C MET A 558 8.83 -13.97 9.54
N GLY A 559 8.88 -15.31 9.46
CA GLY A 559 7.70 -16.18 9.59
C GLY A 559 7.38 -16.54 11.02
N VAL A 560 6.12 -16.84 11.28
CA VAL A 560 5.65 -17.43 12.53
C VAL A 560 5.78 -18.95 12.42
N TYR A 561 6.73 -19.57 13.11
CA TYR A 561 6.99 -21.00 12.96
C TYR A 561 6.44 -21.86 14.12
N ASP A 562 6.00 -21.24 15.20
CA ASP A 562 5.28 -21.88 16.30
C ASP A 562 3.95 -21.16 16.54
N MET A 563 2.85 -21.84 16.18
CA MET A 563 1.49 -21.31 16.34
C MET A 563 1.03 -21.29 17.79
N LYS A 564 1.65 -22.07 18.67
CA LYS A 564 1.25 -22.14 20.08
C LYS A 564 1.69 -20.88 20.82
N ILE A 565 2.97 -20.47 20.64
CA ILE A 565 3.46 -19.23 21.28
C ILE A 565 2.82 -17.98 20.67
N LEU A 566 2.43 -18.02 19.40
CA LEU A 566 1.60 -16.97 18.80
C LEU A 566 0.22 -16.95 19.46
N ARG A 567 -0.45 -18.09 19.63
CA ARG A 567 -1.82 -18.18 20.18
C ARG A 567 -1.90 -17.77 21.64
N ASP A 568 -0.93 -18.14 22.47
CA ASP A 568 -0.91 -17.81 23.89
C ASP A 568 -0.19 -16.49 24.22
N GLY A 569 0.38 -15.84 23.22
CA GLY A 569 1.06 -14.54 23.36
C GLY A 569 2.44 -14.61 24.00
N SER A 570 3.01 -15.80 24.19
CA SER A 570 4.35 -15.95 24.77
C SER A 570 5.48 -15.65 23.79
N ASP A 571 5.16 -15.39 22.52
CA ASP A 571 6.10 -14.85 21.54
C ASP A 571 6.41 -13.35 21.75
N GLU A 572 5.65 -12.69 22.64
CA GLU A 572 5.77 -11.26 22.93
C GLU A 572 5.59 -10.38 21.67
N SER A 573 4.85 -10.87 20.67
CA SER A 573 4.50 -10.06 19.50
C SER A 573 3.66 -8.86 19.93
N ILE A 574 3.63 -7.84 19.09
CA ILE A 574 2.85 -6.64 19.39
C ILE A 574 1.36 -6.92 19.56
N TYR A 575 0.85 -7.96 18.92
CA TYR A 575 -0.57 -8.31 19.01
C TYR A 575 -0.98 -8.64 20.44
N THR A 576 -0.07 -9.20 21.26
CA THR A 576 -0.33 -9.56 22.68
C THR A 576 -0.66 -8.36 23.56
N TYR A 577 -0.30 -7.17 23.13
CA TYR A 577 -0.56 -5.92 23.88
C TYR A 577 -1.87 -5.23 23.47
N GLN A 578 -2.66 -5.83 22.58
CA GLN A 578 -3.97 -5.31 22.21
C GLN A 578 -5.03 -5.75 23.22
N ASP A 579 -5.97 -4.86 23.54
CA ASP A 579 -7.02 -5.12 24.54
C ASP A 579 -7.97 -6.29 24.13
N ASP A 580 -8.05 -6.59 22.83
CA ASP A 580 -8.89 -7.61 22.20
C ASP A 580 -8.10 -8.83 21.70
N TYR A 581 -6.86 -8.98 22.18
CA TYR A 581 -5.97 -10.07 21.72
C TYR A 581 -6.61 -11.44 21.81
N GLU A 582 -7.24 -11.76 22.95
CA GLU A 582 -7.83 -13.08 23.19
C GLU A 582 -8.98 -13.38 22.21
N GLU A 583 -9.84 -12.38 21.95
CA GLU A 583 -10.92 -12.51 20.97
C GLU A 583 -10.38 -12.69 19.55
N THR A 584 -9.36 -11.88 19.22
CA THR A 584 -8.66 -11.95 17.94
C THR A 584 -7.97 -13.29 17.74
N ALA A 585 -7.27 -13.77 18.76
CA ALA A 585 -6.55 -15.04 18.72
C ALA A 585 -7.49 -16.24 18.57
N GLU A 586 -8.59 -16.27 19.34
CA GLU A 586 -9.65 -17.29 19.21
C GLU A 586 -10.28 -17.28 17.81
N LYS A 587 -10.55 -16.10 17.26
CA LYS A 587 -11.15 -15.94 15.94
C LYS A 587 -10.23 -16.45 14.82
N PHE A 588 -8.96 -16.12 14.86
CA PHE A 588 -8.05 -16.36 13.74
C PHE A 588 -7.26 -17.65 13.84
N TRP A 589 -6.94 -18.10 15.05
CA TRP A 589 -6.08 -19.29 15.27
C TRP A 589 -6.77 -20.41 16.03
N GLY A 590 -7.81 -20.09 16.84
CA GLY A 590 -8.52 -21.08 17.65
C GLY A 590 -7.70 -21.62 18.82
N ASP A 591 -8.26 -22.58 19.58
CA ASP A 591 -7.69 -23.15 20.81
C ASP A 591 -7.30 -24.63 20.69
N ASP A 592 -7.52 -25.25 19.54
CA ASP A 592 -7.20 -26.67 19.36
C ASP A 592 -5.69 -26.89 19.37
N GLN A 593 -5.18 -27.37 20.48
CA GLN A 593 -3.75 -27.62 20.69
C GLN A 593 -3.16 -28.64 19.71
N ALA A 594 -3.93 -29.61 19.26
CA ALA A 594 -3.47 -30.59 18.28
C ALA A 594 -3.34 -29.98 16.91
N GLN A 595 -4.30 -29.11 16.53
CA GLN A 595 -4.26 -28.35 15.30
C GLN A 595 -3.10 -27.34 15.30
N LEU A 596 -2.89 -26.59 16.38
CA LEU A 596 -1.78 -25.66 16.51
C LEU A 596 -0.43 -26.35 16.37
N VAL A 597 -0.26 -27.56 16.92
CA VAL A 597 0.94 -28.38 16.74
C VAL A 597 1.08 -28.83 15.28
N ASP A 598 0.02 -29.36 14.67
CA ASP A 598 0.04 -29.85 13.28
C ASP A 598 0.35 -28.70 12.28
N PHE A 599 -0.08 -27.48 12.61
CA PHE A 599 0.14 -26.30 11.78
C PHE A 599 1.49 -25.59 12.04
N SER A 600 2.22 -25.97 13.07
CA SER A 600 3.49 -25.34 13.41
C SER A 600 4.68 -26.03 12.72
N PRO A 601 5.45 -25.36 11.87
CA PRO A 601 6.67 -25.87 11.27
C PRO A 601 7.67 -26.46 12.28
N VAL A 602 7.82 -25.85 13.46
CA VAL A 602 8.76 -26.31 14.50
C VAL A 602 8.49 -27.73 15.01
N PHE A 603 7.23 -28.15 15.04
CA PHE A 603 6.86 -29.51 15.49
C PHE A 603 6.85 -30.55 14.37
N ASN A 604 7.09 -30.09 13.12
CA ASN A 604 7.05 -30.92 11.92
C ASN A 604 8.39 -30.89 11.14
N ALA A 605 9.46 -30.46 11.80
CA ALA A 605 10.78 -30.35 11.19
C ALA A 605 11.32 -31.69 10.67
N ASP A 606 11.01 -32.79 11.35
CA ASP A 606 11.37 -34.16 10.96
C ASP A 606 10.77 -34.64 9.64
N LYS A 607 9.71 -33.97 9.17
CA LYS A 607 9.03 -34.27 7.90
C LYS A 607 9.53 -33.45 6.72
N MET A 608 10.41 -32.45 6.97
CA MET A 608 10.90 -31.56 5.94
C MET A 608 12.02 -32.22 5.12
N ASN A 609 11.89 -32.20 3.80
CA ASN A 609 12.89 -32.77 2.88
C ASN A 609 13.28 -31.85 1.73
N SER A 610 12.91 -30.56 1.82
CA SER A 610 13.31 -29.52 0.89
C SER A 610 14.59 -28.81 1.37
N ARG A 611 15.36 -28.21 0.49
CA ARG A 611 16.40 -27.26 0.89
C ARG A 611 15.73 -26.06 1.56
N ILE A 612 16.26 -25.59 2.68
CA ILE A 612 15.64 -24.54 3.50
C ILE A 612 16.56 -23.34 3.63
N LEU A 613 16.01 -22.15 3.34
CA LEU A 613 16.61 -20.87 3.66
C LEU A 613 15.68 -20.06 4.57
N MET A 614 16.25 -19.46 5.62
CA MET A 614 15.48 -18.59 6.51
C MET A 614 16.19 -17.25 6.69
N TRP A 615 15.42 -16.16 6.87
CA TRP A 615 15.98 -14.86 7.26
C TRP A 615 15.04 -14.12 8.21
N HIS A 616 15.62 -13.24 9.05
CA HIS A 616 14.84 -12.51 10.03
C HIS A 616 15.43 -11.14 10.36
N GLY A 617 14.57 -10.16 10.62
CA GLY A 617 14.96 -8.88 11.18
C GLY A 617 15.08 -8.95 12.70
N LEU A 618 16.22 -8.51 13.29
CA LEU A 618 16.40 -8.55 14.74
C LEU A 618 15.49 -7.55 15.50
N GLN A 619 14.87 -6.63 14.79
CA GLN A 619 13.98 -5.62 15.38
C GLN A 619 12.52 -5.86 15.00
N ASP A 620 12.16 -7.08 14.62
CA ASP A 620 10.80 -7.45 14.21
C ASP A 620 9.87 -7.62 15.43
N PRO A 621 8.86 -6.75 15.61
CA PRO A 621 7.93 -6.85 16.72
C PRO A 621 6.61 -7.54 16.33
N ILE A 622 6.43 -7.83 15.04
CA ILE A 622 5.23 -8.48 14.49
C ILE A 622 5.37 -10.00 14.56
N SER A 623 6.53 -10.48 14.10
CA SER A 623 6.94 -11.88 14.21
C SER A 623 8.31 -11.88 14.88
N PRO A 624 8.38 -11.99 16.23
CA PRO A 624 9.63 -11.84 16.95
C PRO A 624 10.67 -12.91 16.60
N ILE A 625 11.94 -12.59 16.79
CA ILE A 625 13.10 -13.45 16.43
C ILE A 625 13.02 -14.85 17.05
N VAL A 626 12.30 -15.03 18.16
CA VAL A 626 12.10 -16.30 18.84
C VAL A 626 11.59 -17.40 17.89
N HIS A 627 10.76 -17.02 16.90
CA HIS A 627 10.27 -17.98 15.91
C HIS A 627 11.40 -18.57 15.06
N LEU A 628 12.37 -17.74 14.62
CA LEU A 628 13.54 -18.23 13.90
C LEU A 628 14.41 -19.12 14.79
N GLU A 629 14.62 -18.72 16.04
CA GLU A 629 15.46 -19.47 16.99
C GLU A 629 14.88 -20.86 17.27
N LEU A 630 13.60 -20.96 17.60
CA LEU A 630 12.89 -22.23 17.79
C LEU A 630 12.91 -23.12 16.53
N MET A 631 12.76 -22.52 15.35
CA MET A 631 12.81 -23.27 14.10
C MET A 631 14.21 -23.85 13.85
N LYS A 632 15.27 -23.08 14.10
CA LYS A 632 16.66 -23.56 14.00
C LYS A 632 16.89 -24.73 14.97
N GLU A 633 16.50 -24.59 16.23
CA GLU A 633 16.60 -25.66 17.23
C GLU A 633 15.87 -26.94 16.78
N ALA A 634 14.67 -26.80 16.21
CA ALA A 634 13.89 -27.93 15.70
C ALA A 634 14.57 -28.62 14.51
N LEU A 635 15.14 -27.86 13.57
CA LEU A 635 15.89 -28.39 12.41
C LEU A 635 17.20 -29.08 12.86
N ASP A 636 17.95 -28.45 13.75
CA ASP A 636 19.18 -29.03 14.32
C ASP A 636 18.92 -30.35 15.05
N LYS A 637 17.89 -30.41 15.88
CA LYS A 637 17.44 -31.61 16.62
C LYS A 637 17.10 -32.77 15.67
N ASN A 638 16.54 -32.46 14.52
CA ASN A 638 16.12 -33.49 13.55
C ASN A 638 17.16 -33.71 12.44
N ASN A 639 18.34 -33.08 12.53
CA ASN A 639 19.42 -33.14 11.54
C ASN A 639 18.97 -32.73 10.12
N VAL A 640 18.05 -31.78 10.00
CA VAL A 640 17.61 -31.21 8.72
C VAL A 640 18.51 -30.05 8.36
N PRO A 641 19.21 -30.09 7.21
CA PRO A 641 20.13 -29.01 6.81
C PRO A 641 19.35 -27.76 6.40
N TYR A 642 19.83 -26.61 6.82
CA TYR A 642 19.27 -25.30 6.47
C TYR A 642 20.36 -24.24 6.36
N GLN A 643 20.00 -23.13 5.74
CA GLN A 643 20.75 -21.87 5.78
C GLN A 643 19.90 -20.82 6.50
N ALA A 644 20.52 -19.96 7.31
CA ALA A 644 19.82 -18.87 7.98
C ALA A 644 20.71 -17.65 8.15
N PHE A 645 20.11 -16.45 8.06
CA PHE A 645 20.81 -15.21 8.38
C PHE A 645 19.86 -14.20 9.01
N THR A 646 20.42 -13.23 9.73
CA THR A 646 19.68 -12.17 10.38
C THR A 646 20.17 -10.79 9.93
N MET A 647 19.30 -9.81 9.99
CA MET A 647 19.57 -8.42 9.65
C MET A 647 19.33 -7.52 10.87
N SER A 648 20.39 -6.91 11.40
CA SER A 648 20.39 -6.24 12.71
C SER A 648 19.54 -4.99 12.80
N LYS A 649 19.29 -4.31 11.66
CA LYS A 649 18.51 -3.07 11.59
C LYS A 649 17.12 -3.27 11.00
N LEU A 650 16.77 -4.48 10.58
CA LEU A 650 15.52 -4.77 9.94
C LEU A 650 14.43 -5.07 10.99
N GLY A 651 13.25 -4.47 10.81
CA GLY A 651 12.00 -4.86 11.45
C GLY A 651 11.26 -5.91 10.61
N HIS A 652 9.93 -5.80 10.53
CA HIS A 652 9.07 -6.73 9.78
C HIS A 652 9.04 -6.50 8.26
N THR A 653 9.68 -5.46 7.75
CA THR A 653 9.71 -5.13 6.31
C THR A 653 11.09 -4.72 5.88
N PHE A 654 11.41 -4.94 4.61
CA PHE A 654 12.59 -4.34 3.99
C PHE A 654 12.38 -2.83 3.88
N GLY A 655 13.09 -2.05 4.69
CA GLY A 655 12.91 -0.60 4.76
C GLY A 655 13.61 0.14 3.63
N GLU A 656 14.78 -0.32 3.22
CA GLU A 656 15.65 0.42 2.30
C GLU A 656 16.15 -0.43 1.12
N LYS A 657 16.49 0.24 0.01
CA LYS A 657 17.06 -0.42 -1.17
C LYS A 657 18.32 -1.23 -0.84
N GLU A 658 19.10 -0.79 0.13
CA GLU A 658 20.33 -1.48 0.54
C GLU A 658 20.05 -2.85 1.18
N ASP A 659 18.95 -2.96 1.95
CA ASP A 659 18.50 -4.24 2.51
C ASP A 659 18.08 -5.21 1.39
N ILE A 660 17.38 -4.69 0.39
CA ILE A 660 16.97 -5.46 -0.78
C ILE A 660 18.19 -5.90 -1.60
N LYS A 661 19.18 -5.02 -1.82
CA LYS A 661 20.43 -5.33 -2.52
C LYS A 661 21.26 -6.38 -1.79
N ALA A 662 21.19 -6.41 -0.47
CA ALA A 662 21.90 -7.42 0.33
C ALA A 662 21.17 -8.78 0.29
N HIS A 663 19.85 -8.78 0.35
CA HIS A 663 19.00 -9.96 0.51
C HIS A 663 18.65 -10.66 -0.81
N LEU A 664 18.17 -9.92 -1.79
CA LEU A 664 17.58 -10.53 -3.01
C LEU A 664 18.58 -11.35 -3.84
N PRO A 665 19.88 -11.00 -3.94
CA PRO A 665 20.87 -11.89 -4.56
C PRO A 665 21.05 -13.22 -3.84
N VAL A 666 21.07 -13.22 -2.50
CA VAL A 666 21.19 -14.45 -1.69
C VAL A 666 19.98 -15.33 -1.91
N LEU A 667 18.77 -14.75 -1.86
CA LEU A 667 17.53 -15.47 -2.15
C LEU A 667 17.55 -16.05 -3.58
N LYS A 668 17.93 -15.26 -4.59
CA LYS A 668 18.02 -15.72 -5.99
C LYS A 668 19.03 -16.87 -6.11
N ASP A 669 20.23 -16.73 -5.55
CA ASP A 669 21.26 -17.77 -5.66
C ASP A 669 20.79 -19.09 -4.99
N PHE A 670 20.08 -19.00 -3.85
CA PHE A 670 19.45 -20.15 -3.22
C PHE A 670 18.34 -20.78 -4.08
N LEU A 671 17.42 -19.98 -4.61
CA LEU A 671 16.29 -20.47 -5.41
C LEU A 671 16.74 -21.11 -6.73
N PHE A 672 17.87 -20.71 -7.30
CA PHE A 672 18.43 -21.25 -8.53
C PHE A 672 19.54 -22.29 -8.35
N ASP A 673 19.80 -22.68 -7.10
CA ASP A 673 20.85 -23.67 -6.75
C ASP A 673 22.25 -23.20 -7.17
N GLU A 674 22.56 -21.93 -6.92
CA GLU A 674 23.84 -21.31 -7.23
C GLU A 674 24.66 -21.02 -5.93
N LEU A 675 24.16 -21.42 -4.75
CA LEU A 675 24.83 -21.31 -3.46
C LEU A 675 25.59 -22.56 -3.09
#